data_349e6096ef516902a1b847d676850876
#
_entry.id   349e6096ef516902a1b847d676850876
#
_cell.length_a   1.000
_cell.length_b   1.000
_cell.length_c   1.000
_cell.angle_alpha   90.00
_cell.angle_beta   90.00
_cell.angle_gamma   90.00
#
_symmetry.space_group_name_H-M   'P 1'
#
loop_
_entity.id
_entity.type
_entity.pdbx_description
1 polymer ?
#
loop_
_entity_poly.entity_id
_entity_poly.type
_entity_poly.pdbx_seq_one_letter_code
_entity_poly.pdbx_strand_id
1 'polypeptide(L)'
;MRRRAAAVICCALSLLASPTATSGAVDRPTAPHGSRSAPTATRPNILLLVSDDQAWSTFSPDLMPSTYRELVDQGILFKRAYVNTSLCCPSRAQILTGLVEHHTGVDANAVPLGRPTIVDALHDVGYRTMLAGKYLNSWETCGPRPEFDRWACVGAPEPSTYSLLNPWVNEDGEWQHRSGYQTDVLADDVVGFIDSVPDDQPFFALYAPTSPHLPADDPRYDSLGVSPPHGPSFDLDTLNPKSPLYERRGPLTSGEIHDADVRFAKMAHSVRSLDDGVGHILDNLGDRARDTIVIYLSDNGFLFGEHRRFGKTDAYEESVRVPMIVRYPALLDPEAAYTSRALVSNIDIAPSFAELAGFPWEADGRSFIPLVDGSTRSIRSALLIEHCQGASKGTPPCSGLSFYAHQTRAGAYRGVVTSRYKYVQYDDGGRELFDLQHDPAELENLVGAPGTAATIATLRAKLASFEGPATETTIVTGPWPTRDGPSRSAAFTFFSPSRFSTYRCRLIRDGAADPWHACNGQSDAIGNLSDGVYTFEVFGIDETGHEDPTPASRSFTIASSGPPVSIGGHPPTAQRGGDFGFLFSSPVNGATFGCRLSIASGPRGDWEPCSGSASYQDLEDGVWSFEVRAQEPGTETWTSPPAGWLVRVDRAGPAFLLADGPGNVTSSHEARLVFVPADGVQGAITCRVDGGKGTDCSDGRLSVSGLPKGSHTVRVTAADALGNVGVTTFTWTIDFGAPKVRIVKRPERFTSIGEATFRLASRSEPSLFVCTLDGLPEMPCDDTMSFGPLGEGPHKLAVWGLDAALNRARPVVYRWAVDTIPPGLLLTGSPEDGGSTADTTASFDVWQSEPGLIYCSLDGAEFAPCVSPVIYLGLAAGPHSFQVYVQDRAGNVSITASRSWTVSAAP
;
A
#
# COMPACT_ATOMS: atom_id res chain seq x y z
N MET A 1 -48.68 52.75 -1.77
CA MET A 1 -49.79 53.19 -2.66
C MET A 1 -49.88 52.17 -3.80
N ARG A 2 -51.09 51.60 -3.88
CA ARG A 2 -51.78 51.04 -5.07
C ARG A 2 -51.01 50.16 -6.01
N ARG A 3 -51.21 48.82 -6.04
CA ARG A 3 -52.39 48.02 -6.47
C ARG A 3 -52.39 47.64 -7.93
N ARG A 4 -52.47 46.33 -8.16
CA ARG A 4 -53.33 45.51 -9.05
C ARG A 4 -52.81 45.38 -10.51
N ALA A 5 -53.08 44.35 -11.28
CA ALA A 5 -53.87 43.13 -11.11
C ALA A 5 -53.49 42.14 -12.25
N ALA A 6 -53.83 40.90 -12.04
CA ALA A 6 -53.84 39.79 -12.94
C ALA A 6 -54.76 39.89 -14.15
N ALA A 7 -54.55 39.17 -15.22
CA ALA A 7 -55.56 38.55 -16.05
C ALA A 7 -55.06 37.31 -16.77
N VAL A 8 -55.76 36.21 -16.53
CA VAL A 8 -55.86 34.94 -17.25
C VAL A 8 -56.78 35.15 -18.44
N ILE A 9 -56.56 34.52 -19.59
CA ILE A 9 -57.59 34.01 -20.51
C ILE A 9 -57.04 32.89 -21.38
N CYS A 10 -57.85 31.86 -21.49
CA CYS A 10 -57.77 30.56 -22.20
C CYS A 10 -58.19 30.63 -23.69
N CYS A 11 -57.89 29.55 -24.41
CA CYS A 11 -58.53 28.91 -25.56
C CYS A 11 -58.45 29.58 -26.95
N ALA A 12 -58.06 28.89 -28.00
CA ALA A 12 -58.82 27.87 -28.72
C ALA A 12 -58.11 27.33 -29.96
N LEU A 13 -58.50 26.13 -30.35
CA LEU A 13 -58.13 25.34 -31.54
C LEU A 13 -58.36 26.09 -32.84
N SER A 14 -57.54 25.80 -33.88
CA SER A 14 -58.01 25.68 -35.26
C SER A 14 -57.13 24.73 -36.05
N LEU A 15 -57.76 23.69 -36.56
CA LEU A 15 -57.35 22.77 -37.64
C LEU A 15 -57.27 23.51 -38.95
N LEU A 16 -56.32 23.21 -39.85
CA LEU A 16 -56.49 23.13 -41.32
C LEU A 16 -55.34 22.45 -42.00
N ALA A 17 -55.62 21.30 -42.53
CA ALA A 17 -55.43 20.67 -43.88
C ALA A 17 -54.10 20.83 -44.62
N SER A 18 -53.63 19.63 -45.04
CA SER A 18 -52.53 19.26 -45.96
C SER A 18 -52.68 19.87 -47.36
N PRO A 19 -51.60 19.81 -48.17
CA PRO A 19 -51.70 18.92 -49.32
C PRO A 19 -50.53 17.98 -49.55
N THR A 20 -50.92 16.86 -50.16
CA THR A 20 -50.15 15.70 -50.67
C THR A 20 -49.20 16.12 -51.80
N ALA A 21 -47.98 15.57 -51.75
CA ALA A 21 -47.15 15.38 -52.94
C ALA A 21 -46.59 13.94 -52.93
N THR A 22 -47.02 13.20 -53.91
CA THR A 22 -46.52 11.86 -54.31
C THR A 22 -45.14 11.93 -54.96
N SER A 23 -44.22 11.07 -54.57
CA SER A 23 -43.16 10.57 -55.47
C SER A 23 -42.62 9.24 -55.00
N GLY A 24 -42.76 8.29 -55.85
CA GLY A 24 -41.98 7.12 -56.26
C GLY A 24 -41.23 6.31 -55.20
N ALA A 25 -41.82 5.16 -54.87
CA ALA A 25 -41.10 4.05 -54.24
C ALA A 25 -40.23 3.35 -55.28
N VAL A 26 -38.94 3.21 -54.98
CA VAL A 26 -38.06 2.23 -55.63
C VAL A 26 -37.88 1.08 -54.63
N ASP A 27 -38.46 -0.06 -54.98
CA ASP A 27 -38.29 -1.33 -54.27
C ASP A 27 -36.81 -1.75 -54.27
N ARG A 28 -36.22 -1.89 -53.05
CA ARG A 28 -35.06 -2.73 -52.84
C ARG A 28 -35.49 -4.02 -52.14
N PRO A 29 -35.01 -5.19 -52.57
CA PRO A 29 -35.41 -6.44 -51.96
C PRO A 29 -34.86 -6.56 -50.53
N THR A 30 -35.76 -6.81 -49.59
CA THR A 30 -35.45 -7.18 -48.22
C THR A 30 -34.90 -8.61 -48.21
N ALA A 31 -33.61 -8.75 -47.87
CA ALA A 31 -33.06 -10.06 -47.48
C ALA A 31 -33.66 -10.47 -46.12
N PRO A 32 -33.92 -11.77 -45.90
CA PRO A 32 -34.50 -12.24 -44.66
C PRO A 32 -33.49 -12.03 -43.51
N HIS A 33 -33.89 -11.30 -42.48
CA HIS A 33 -33.19 -11.29 -41.22
C HIS A 33 -33.22 -12.70 -40.64
N GLY A 34 -32.13 -13.44 -40.82
CA GLY A 34 -31.86 -14.61 -40.02
C GLY A 34 -31.77 -14.17 -38.55
N SER A 35 -32.58 -14.80 -37.72
CA SER A 35 -32.43 -14.72 -36.26
C SER A 35 -31.03 -15.14 -35.92
N ARG A 36 -30.14 -14.14 -35.64
CA ARG A 36 -28.91 -14.39 -34.91
C ARG A 36 -29.37 -14.84 -33.54
N SER A 37 -29.15 -16.10 -33.20
CA SER A 37 -29.08 -16.56 -31.83
C SER A 37 -28.13 -15.58 -31.12
N ALA A 38 -28.59 -15.01 -29.99
CA ALA A 38 -27.72 -14.22 -29.13
C ALA A 38 -26.49 -15.10 -28.84
N PRO A 39 -25.25 -14.61 -29.03
CA PRO A 39 -24.09 -15.36 -28.61
C PRO A 39 -24.24 -15.59 -27.11
N THR A 40 -24.06 -16.82 -26.65
CA THR A 40 -23.75 -17.10 -25.25
C THR A 40 -22.63 -16.15 -24.89
N ALA A 41 -22.91 -15.19 -24.00
CA ALA A 41 -21.96 -14.18 -23.60
C ALA A 41 -20.75 -14.92 -23.01
N THR A 42 -19.67 -14.99 -23.76
CA THR A 42 -18.39 -15.49 -23.28
C THR A 42 -17.88 -14.47 -22.27
N ARG A 43 -17.50 -14.93 -21.07
CA ARG A 43 -16.91 -14.08 -20.04
C ARG A 43 -15.63 -13.44 -20.60
N PRO A 44 -15.40 -12.14 -20.42
CA PRO A 44 -14.20 -11.49 -20.93
C PRO A 44 -12.95 -11.92 -20.18
N ASN A 45 -11.80 -11.80 -20.82
CA ASN A 45 -10.53 -11.79 -20.12
C ASN A 45 -10.35 -10.49 -19.33
N ILE A 46 -9.60 -10.55 -18.24
CA ILE A 46 -9.37 -9.42 -17.34
C ILE A 46 -7.86 -9.24 -17.17
N LEU A 47 -7.35 -8.08 -17.55
CA LEU A 47 -5.96 -7.68 -17.32
C LEU A 47 -5.96 -6.44 -16.43
N LEU A 48 -5.45 -6.58 -15.22
CA LEU A 48 -5.31 -5.51 -14.23
C LEU A 48 -3.85 -5.12 -14.08
N LEU A 49 -3.53 -3.88 -14.42
CA LEU A 49 -2.19 -3.29 -14.39
C LEU A 49 -2.12 -2.29 -13.24
N VAL A 50 -1.31 -2.57 -12.22
CA VAL A 50 -1.22 -1.75 -11.00
C VAL A 50 0.20 -1.26 -10.79
N SER A 51 0.43 0.05 -10.89
CA SER A 51 1.68 0.69 -10.49
C SER A 51 1.74 0.93 -8.97
N ASP A 52 2.95 1.07 -8.42
CA ASP A 52 3.22 1.26 -6.99
C ASP A 52 3.75 2.68 -6.74
N ASP A 53 3.01 3.53 -6.02
CA ASP A 53 3.39 4.93 -5.72
C ASP A 53 3.42 5.88 -6.94
N GLN A 54 2.66 5.64 -7.99
CA GLN A 54 2.71 6.52 -9.15
C GLN A 54 1.91 7.80 -8.94
N ALA A 55 2.61 8.91 -8.85
CA ALA A 55 1.99 10.24 -8.82
C ALA A 55 1.34 10.60 -10.16
N TRP A 56 0.24 11.35 -10.11
CA TRP A 56 -0.41 11.88 -11.31
C TRP A 56 0.54 12.71 -12.20
N SER A 57 1.50 13.41 -11.60
CA SER A 57 2.49 14.24 -12.29
C SER A 57 3.46 13.44 -13.16
N THR A 58 3.62 12.14 -12.91
CA THR A 58 4.43 11.24 -13.75
C THR A 58 3.62 10.53 -14.84
N PHE A 59 2.29 10.71 -14.88
CA PHE A 59 1.43 10.15 -15.90
C PHE A 59 1.31 11.12 -17.09
N SER A 60 2.14 10.95 -18.10
CA SER A 60 2.20 11.83 -19.29
C SER A 60 2.53 11.02 -20.56
N PRO A 61 2.17 11.52 -21.76
CA PRO A 61 2.51 10.83 -23.02
C PRO A 61 4.03 10.75 -23.27
N ASP A 62 4.82 11.63 -22.67
CA ASP A 62 6.29 11.62 -22.81
C ASP A 62 6.91 10.49 -21.96
N LEU A 63 6.35 10.22 -20.78
CA LEU A 63 6.82 9.16 -19.90
C LEU A 63 6.17 7.81 -20.19
N MET A 64 4.93 7.79 -20.67
CA MET A 64 4.13 6.56 -20.89
C MET A 64 3.52 6.49 -22.30
N PRO A 65 4.33 6.58 -23.36
CA PRO A 65 3.81 6.62 -24.74
C PRO A 65 3.05 5.35 -25.15
N SER A 66 3.43 4.16 -24.65
CA SER A 66 2.72 2.90 -24.93
C SER A 66 1.36 2.87 -24.26
N THR A 67 1.30 3.23 -22.97
CA THR A 67 0.04 3.33 -22.22
C THR A 67 -0.90 4.37 -22.85
N TYR A 68 -0.38 5.51 -23.31
CA TYR A 68 -1.21 6.50 -24.00
C TYR A 68 -1.75 5.95 -25.30
N ARG A 69 -0.91 5.40 -26.17
CA ARG A 69 -1.29 4.85 -27.49
C ARG A 69 -2.31 3.70 -27.36
N GLU A 70 -2.06 2.77 -26.43
CA GLU A 70 -2.85 1.55 -26.34
C GLU A 70 -4.05 1.66 -25.41
N LEU A 71 -4.00 2.49 -24.37
CA LEU A 71 -5.08 2.57 -23.39
C LEU A 71 -5.80 3.91 -23.40
N VAL A 72 -5.06 5.04 -23.35
CA VAL A 72 -5.71 6.36 -23.28
C VAL A 72 -6.41 6.72 -24.58
N ASP A 73 -5.75 6.48 -25.72
CA ASP A 73 -6.29 6.82 -27.06
C ASP A 73 -7.36 5.82 -27.54
N GLN A 74 -7.54 4.69 -26.80
CA GLN A 74 -8.49 3.63 -27.17
C GLN A 74 -9.51 3.32 -26.08
N GLY A 75 -9.49 4.06 -24.96
CA GLY A 75 -10.32 3.77 -23.79
C GLY A 75 -10.87 5.02 -23.11
N ILE A 76 -11.10 4.89 -21.83
CA ILE A 76 -11.60 5.95 -20.95
C ILE A 76 -10.54 6.34 -19.93
N LEU A 77 -10.05 7.58 -19.99
CA LEU A 77 -9.21 8.14 -18.95
C LEU A 77 -10.09 8.83 -17.89
N PHE A 78 -10.07 8.32 -16.67
CA PHE A 78 -10.78 8.92 -15.53
C PHE A 78 -9.90 9.98 -14.85
N LYS A 79 -10.24 11.25 -15.02
CA LYS A 79 -9.51 12.37 -14.36
C LYS A 79 -9.81 12.54 -12.88
N ARG A 80 -10.80 11.82 -12.35
CA ARG A 80 -11.24 11.85 -10.97
C ARG A 80 -11.33 10.45 -10.40
N ALA A 81 -10.24 9.72 -10.56
CA ALA A 81 -10.02 8.43 -9.93
C ALA A 81 -9.27 8.65 -8.61
N TYR A 82 -9.79 8.10 -7.53
CA TYR A 82 -9.25 8.25 -6.19
C TYR A 82 -9.01 6.89 -5.56
N VAL A 83 -7.97 6.78 -4.77
CA VAL A 83 -7.84 5.69 -3.82
C VAL A 83 -8.56 6.07 -2.52
N ASN A 84 -9.26 5.11 -1.90
CA ASN A 84 -9.88 5.35 -0.59
C ASN A 84 -8.81 5.60 0.47
N THR A 85 -7.72 4.82 0.44
CA THR A 85 -6.56 4.99 1.34
C THR A 85 -5.28 5.07 0.53
N SER A 86 -4.50 6.13 0.76
CA SER A 86 -3.23 6.34 0.08
C SER A 86 -2.08 5.63 0.81
N LEU A 87 -2.14 4.30 0.86
CA LEU A 87 -1.08 3.43 1.39
C LEU A 87 -1.17 2.07 0.69
N CYS A 88 -0.04 1.50 0.27
CA CYS A 88 0.03 0.33 -0.61
C CYS A 88 -0.86 -0.84 -0.15
N CYS A 89 -0.62 -1.43 1.02
CA CYS A 89 -1.33 -2.64 1.44
C CYS A 89 -2.83 -2.41 1.64
N PRO A 90 -3.28 -1.36 2.36
CA PRO A 90 -4.70 -1.01 2.43
C PRO A 90 -5.33 -0.82 1.04
N SER A 91 -4.71 -0.02 0.17
CA SER A 91 -5.25 0.24 -1.16
C SER A 91 -5.34 -1.02 -2.02
N ARG A 92 -4.33 -1.90 -1.99
CA ARG A 92 -4.35 -3.19 -2.70
C ARG A 92 -5.42 -4.13 -2.15
N ALA A 93 -5.61 -4.17 -0.83
CA ALA A 93 -6.72 -4.89 -0.22
C ALA A 93 -8.07 -4.36 -0.70
N GLN A 94 -8.21 -3.05 -0.84
CA GLN A 94 -9.41 -2.38 -1.36
C GLN A 94 -9.66 -2.71 -2.83
N ILE A 95 -8.63 -2.71 -3.68
CA ILE A 95 -8.71 -3.13 -5.09
C ILE A 95 -9.24 -4.56 -5.20
N LEU A 96 -8.72 -5.47 -4.36
CA LEU A 96 -9.05 -6.89 -4.42
C LEU A 96 -10.38 -7.25 -3.77
N THR A 97 -10.91 -6.41 -2.88
CA THR A 97 -12.17 -6.69 -2.17
C THR A 97 -13.34 -5.79 -2.57
N GLY A 98 -13.05 -4.58 -3.04
CA GLY A 98 -14.07 -3.55 -3.27
C GLY A 98 -14.57 -2.87 -1.99
N LEU A 99 -13.89 -3.07 -0.86
CA LEU A 99 -14.29 -2.53 0.44
C LEU A 99 -13.40 -1.35 0.84
N VAL A 100 -13.93 -0.41 1.60
CA VAL A 100 -13.17 0.71 2.21
C VAL A 100 -12.22 0.20 3.30
N GLU A 101 -11.23 1.02 3.73
CA GLU A 101 -10.17 0.62 4.67
C GLU A 101 -10.73 0.00 5.96
N HIS A 102 -11.65 0.70 6.63
CA HIS A 102 -12.22 0.23 7.90
C HIS A 102 -13.07 -1.03 7.75
N HIS A 103 -13.55 -1.37 6.54
CA HIS A 103 -14.23 -2.63 6.24
C HIS A 103 -13.26 -3.73 5.81
N THR A 104 -12.10 -3.42 5.21
CA THR A 104 -11.09 -4.45 4.89
C THR A 104 -10.43 -5.02 6.14
N GLY A 105 -10.29 -4.20 7.18
CA GLY A 105 -9.46 -4.50 8.35
C GLY A 105 -7.95 -4.41 8.09
N VAL A 106 -7.54 -3.92 6.92
CA VAL A 106 -6.14 -3.73 6.53
C VAL A 106 -5.86 -2.23 6.57
N ASP A 107 -5.31 -1.76 7.66
CA ASP A 107 -5.04 -0.34 7.96
C ASP A 107 -3.54 0.02 7.93
N ALA A 108 -2.68 -0.96 7.69
CA ALA A 108 -1.23 -0.78 7.59
C ALA A 108 -0.57 -1.81 6.66
N ASN A 109 0.67 -1.53 6.27
CA ASN A 109 1.43 -2.36 5.32
C ASN A 109 1.76 -3.77 5.81
N ALA A 110 1.70 -4.04 7.10
CA ALA A 110 2.01 -5.34 7.70
C ALA A 110 0.76 -6.15 8.10
N VAL A 111 -0.43 -5.64 7.82
CA VAL A 111 -1.68 -6.32 8.19
C VAL A 111 -2.10 -7.27 7.07
N PRO A 112 -2.23 -8.58 7.34
CA PRO A 112 -2.67 -9.54 6.33
C PRO A 112 -4.16 -9.34 6.01
N LEU A 113 -4.52 -9.58 4.75
CA LEU A 113 -5.92 -9.63 4.33
C LEU A 113 -6.53 -10.99 4.72
N GLY A 114 -7.34 -11.00 5.75
CA GLY A 114 -7.96 -12.21 6.32
C GLY A 114 -9.32 -12.57 5.68
N ARG A 115 -9.53 -12.25 4.39
CA ARG A 115 -10.81 -12.48 3.72
C ARG A 115 -10.63 -12.85 2.24
N PRO A 116 -11.65 -13.50 1.62
CA PRO A 116 -11.65 -13.74 0.19
C PRO A 116 -11.57 -12.45 -0.64
N THR A 117 -10.95 -12.56 -1.79
CA THR A 117 -10.78 -11.51 -2.78
C THR A 117 -11.66 -11.79 -4.01
N ILE A 118 -11.75 -10.81 -4.89
CA ILE A 118 -12.40 -11.01 -6.19
C ILE A 118 -11.70 -12.09 -7.02
N VAL A 119 -10.41 -12.35 -6.78
CA VAL A 119 -9.65 -13.38 -7.46
C VAL A 119 -10.12 -14.78 -7.08
N ASP A 120 -10.41 -15.02 -5.78
CA ASP A 120 -11.02 -16.27 -5.32
C ASP A 120 -12.31 -16.55 -6.09
N ALA A 121 -13.20 -15.56 -6.21
CA ALA A 121 -14.47 -15.71 -6.90
C ALA A 121 -14.32 -15.88 -8.42
N LEU A 122 -13.37 -15.20 -9.05
CA LEU A 122 -13.06 -15.40 -10.47
C LEU A 122 -12.50 -16.79 -10.74
N HIS A 123 -11.59 -17.27 -9.90
CA HIS A 123 -11.06 -18.63 -9.97
C HIS A 123 -12.19 -19.67 -9.81
N ASP A 124 -13.07 -19.50 -8.82
CA ASP A 124 -14.22 -20.38 -8.58
C ASP A 124 -15.17 -20.47 -9.77
N VAL A 125 -15.31 -19.39 -10.55
CA VAL A 125 -16.17 -19.42 -11.76
C VAL A 125 -15.41 -19.83 -13.02
N GLY A 126 -14.14 -20.26 -12.89
CA GLY A 126 -13.38 -20.93 -13.94
C GLY A 126 -12.44 -20.04 -14.75
N TYR A 127 -12.09 -18.85 -14.23
CA TYR A 127 -10.97 -18.09 -14.79
C TYR A 127 -9.65 -18.81 -14.47
N ARG A 128 -8.70 -18.75 -15.40
CA ARG A 128 -7.29 -18.98 -15.09
C ARG A 128 -6.72 -17.71 -14.51
N THR A 129 -6.01 -17.83 -13.42
CA THR A 129 -5.62 -16.67 -12.61
C THR A 129 -4.11 -16.57 -12.42
N MET A 130 -3.57 -15.35 -12.50
CA MET A 130 -2.15 -15.06 -12.32
C MET A 130 -1.89 -13.78 -11.54
N LEU A 131 -0.87 -13.83 -10.67
CA LEU A 131 -0.15 -12.66 -10.15
C LEU A 131 1.26 -12.60 -10.74
N ALA A 132 1.64 -11.44 -11.26
CA ALA A 132 3.02 -11.08 -11.57
C ALA A 132 3.39 -9.78 -10.86
N GLY A 133 4.17 -9.85 -9.78
CA GLY A 133 4.64 -8.70 -9.03
C GLY A 133 4.28 -8.67 -7.55
N LYS A 134 3.95 -7.51 -7.05
CA LYS A 134 3.60 -7.25 -5.65
C LYS A 134 2.14 -7.56 -5.38
N TYR A 135 1.86 -8.44 -4.40
CA TYR A 135 0.51 -8.71 -3.90
C TYR A 135 0.13 -7.72 -2.81
N LEU A 136 0.53 -7.97 -1.57
CA LEU A 136 0.43 -7.10 -0.40
C LEU A 136 1.82 -6.87 0.20
N ASN A 137 1.97 -5.88 1.08
CA ASN A 137 3.27 -5.49 1.62
C ASN A 137 3.72 -6.36 2.78
N SER A 138 3.97 -7.62 2.62
CA SER A 138 4.78 -8.35 3.60
C SER A 138 5.60 -9.42 2.89
N TRP A 139 6.86 -9.50 3.21
CA TRP A 139 7.80 -10.50 2.71
C TRP A 139 7.35 -11.92 3.07
N GLU A 140 6.68 -12.06 4.22
CA GLU A 140 6.11 -13.31 4.70
C GLU A 140 4.90 -13.76 3.88
N THR A 141 4.25 -12.84 3.12
CA THR A 141 3.07 -13.12 2.29
C THR A 141 3.38 -13.34 0.81
N CYS A 142 4.64 -13.36 0.39
CA CYS A 142 5.03 -13.66 -0.98
C CYS A 142 4.95 -15.16 -1.32
N GLY A 143 4.42 -15.98 -0.43
CA GLY A 143 4.11 -17.40 -0.71
C GLY A 143 2.91 -17.55 -1.63
N PRO A 144 2.84 -18.61 -2.45
CA PRO A 144 1.75 -18.85 -3.38
C PRO A 144 0.42 -18.96 -2.65
N ARG A 145 -0.63 -18.47 -3.30
CA ARG A 145 -1.99 -18.48 -2.79
C ARG A 145 -2.90 -19.32 -3.69
N PRO A 146 -3.84 -20.07 -3.10
CA PRO A 146 -4.63 -21.06 -3.82
C PRO A 146 -5.56 -20.46 -4.89
N GLU A 147 -5.89 -19.17 -4.78
CA GLU A 147 -6.70 -18.46 -5.75
C GLU A 147 -5.94 -18.10 -7.03
N PHE A 148 -4.63 -18.35 -7.11
CA PHE A 148 -3.83 -18.12 -8.30
C PHE A 148 -3.27 -19.42 -8.87
N ASP A 149 -3.53 -19.68 -10.15
CA ASP A 149 -2.96 -20.81 -10.91
C ASP A 149 -1.47 -20.61 -11.23
N ARG A 150 -1.03 -19.35 -11.32
CA ARG A 150 0.36 -18.94 -11.50
C ARG A 150 0.68 -17.81 -10.55
N TRP A 151 1.82 -17.96 -9.88
CA TRP A 151 2.30 -17.02 -8.89
C TRP A 151 3.73 -16.60 -9.19
N ALA A 152 3.95 -15.33 -9.50
CA ALA A 152 5.27 -14.73 -9.74
C ALA A 152 5.42 -13.48 -8.85
N CYS A 153 5.55 -13.69 -7.54
CA CYS A 153 5.62 -12.60 -6.57
C CYS A 153 7.03 -12.08 -6.40
N VAL A 154 7.21 -10.76 -6.51
CA VAL A 154 8.52 -10.12 -6.30
C VAL A 154 8.84 -9.93 -4.83
N GLY A 155 10.08 -10.28 -4.47
CA GLY A 155 10.53 -10.20 -3.08
C GLY A 155 11.99 -10.58 -2.95
N ALA A 156 12.36 -11.13 -1.82
CA ALA A 156 13.64 -11.79 -1.61
C ALA A 156 13.49 -12.88 -0.54
N PRO A 157 14.24 -13.98 -0.64
CA PRO A 157 14.25 -15.02 0.39
C PRO A 157 14.80 -14.51 1.74
N GLU A 158 15.51 -13.37 1.74
CA GLU A 158 15.97 -12.66 2.94
C GLU A 158 15.61 -11.17 2.88
N PRO A 159 15.28 -10.52 4.03
CA PRO A 159 14.63 -9.20 4.07
C PRO A 159 15.43 -8.00 3.54
N SER A 160 16.64 -8.16 3.03
CA SER A 160 17.57 -7.05 2.79
C SER A 160 17.76 -6.62 1.35
N THR A 161 17.11 -7.26 0.36
CA THR A 161 17.45 -7.02 -1.05
C THR A 161 16.22 -6.81 -1.94
N TYR A 162 15.63 -5.64 -1.84
CA TYR A 162 14.72 -5.14 -2.85
C TYR A 162 15.55 -4.68 -4.06
N SER A 163 15.50 -5.40 -5.17
CA SER A 163 16.19 -4.99 -6.39
C SER A 163 15.24 -4.92 -7.57
N LEU A 164 15.24 -3.78 -8.25
CA LEU A 164 14.55 -3.62 -9.54
C LEU A 164 15.34 -4.24 -10.69
N LEU A 165 16.66 -4.34 -10.54
CA LEU A 165 17.53 -5.01 -11.50
C LEU A 165 17.89 -6.40 -10.97
N ASN A 166 17.70 -7.42 -11.80
CA ASN A 166 17.87 -8.82 -11.44
C ASN A 166 17.07 -9.23 -10.19
N PRO A 167 15.72 -9.15 -10.25
CA PRO A 167 14.87 -9.37 -9.10
C PRO A 167 14.88 -10.83 -8.63
N TRP A 168 14.62 -11.02 -7.35
CA TRP A 168 14.16 -12.29 -6.84
C TRP A 168 12.63 -12.39 -7.04
N VAL A 169 12.19 -13.48 -7.63
CA VAL A 169 10.78 -13.78 -7.87
C VAL A 169 10.45 -15.12 -7.22
N ASN A 170 9.40 -15.18 -6.44
CA ASN A 170 8.82 -16.45 -5.99
C ASN A 170 7.87 -16.95 -7.07
N GLU A 171 8.31 -17.97 -7.83
CA GLU A 171 7.53 -18.62 -8.86
C GLU A 171 6.90 -19.89 -8.30
N ASP A 172 5.58 -19.86 -8.06
CA ASP A 172 4.78 -21.00 -7.56
C ASP A 172 5.36 -21.68 -6.30
N GLY A 173 6.04 -20.91 -5.43
CA GLY A 173 6.66 -21.37 -4.19
C GLY A 173 8.18 -21.50 -4.22
N GLU A 174 8.79 -21.42 -5.40
CA GLU A 174 10.24 -21.53 -5.58
C GLU A 174 10.86 -20.17 -5.87
N TRP A 175 11.89 -19.77 -5.10
CA TRP A 175 12.59 -18.51 -5.31
C TRP A 175 13.58 -18.60 -6.48
N GLN A 176 13.40 -17.75 -7.48
CA GLN A 176 14.24 -17.62 -8.65
C GLN A 176 14.92 -16.24 -8.70
N HIS A 177 16.22 -16.21 -8.99
CA HIS A 177 16.94 -14.97 -9.27
C HIS A 177 16.94 -14.73 -10.78
N ARG A 178 16.09 -13.82 -11.23
CA ARG A 178 15.85 -13.55 -12.65
C ARG A 178 16.79 -12.45 -13.15
N SER A 179 17.28 -12.58 -14.39
CA SER A 179 18.11 -11.55 -15.02
C SER A 179 17.26 -10.56 -15.78
N GLY A 180 17.52 -9.26 -15.63
CA GLY A 180 16.80 -8.19 -16.31
C GLY A 180 16.19 -7.18 -15.34
N TYR A 181 15.49 -6.18 -15.88
CA TYR A 181 14.75 -5.24 -15.06
C TYR A 181 13.40 -5.85 -14.64
N GLN A 182 12.93 -5.54 -13.44
CA GLN A 182 11.75 -6.20 -12.84
C GLN A 182 10.49 -6.09 -13.71
N THR A 183 10.24 -4.93 -14.29
CA THR A 183 9.05 -4.72 -15.15
C THR A 183 9.07 -5.60 -16.38
N ASP A 184 10.25 -5.78 -17.00
CA ASP A 184 10.41 -6.61 -18.20
C ASP A 184 10.20 -8.09 -17.86
N VAL A 185 10.86 -8.56 -16.77
CA VAL A 185 10.75 -9.95 -16.30
C VAL A 185 9.31 -10.35 -16.00
N LEU A 186 8.59 -9.47 -15.30
CA LEU A 186 7.18 -9.73 -14.94
C LEU A 186 6.23 -9.61 -16.14
N ALA A 187 6.55 -8.75 -17.11
CA ALA A 187 5.77 -8.66 -18.34
C ALA A 187 5.91 -9.94 -19.19
N ASP A 188 7.13 -10.48 -19.30
CA ASP A 188 7.39 -11.79 -19.94
C ASP A 188 6.60 -12.91 -19.25
N ASP A 189 6.53 -12.92 -17.92
CA ASP A 189 5.75 -13.91 -17.15
C ASP A 189 4.26 -13.80 -17.46
N VAL A 190 3.71 -12.57 -17.56
CA VAL A 190 2.29 -12.35 -17.94
C VAL A 190 2.01 -12.80 -19.37
N VAL A 191 2.88 -12.47 -20.33
CA VAL A 191 2.74 -12.91 -21.73
C VAL A 191 2.77 -14.43 -21.81
N GLY A 192 3.77 -15.07 -21.17
CA GLY A 192 3.86 -16.53 -21.13
C GLY A 192 2.65 -17.21 -20.49
N PHE A 193 2.05 -16.58 -19.47
CA PHE A 193 0.81 -17.07 -18.88
C PHE A 193 -0.36 -16.94 -19.87
N ILE A 194 -0.57 -15.78 -20.48
CA ILE A 194 -1.66 -15.54 -21.44
C ILE A 194 -1.57 -16.54 -22.60
N ASP A 195 -0.39 -16.80 -23.11
CA ASP A 195 -0.14 -17.79 -24.18
C ASP A 195 -0.46 -19.22 -23.75
N SER A 196 -0.33 -19.54 -22.47
CA SER A 196 -0.61 -20.85 -21.91
C SER A 196 -2.10 -21.14 -21.69
N VAL A 197 -2.96 -20.09 -21.65
CA VAL A 197 -4.40 -20.26 -21.42
C VAL A 197 -5.11 -20.65 -22.70
N PRO A 198 -5.95 -21.72 -22.72
CA PRO A 198 -6.77 -22.08 -23.87
C PRO A 198 -7.68 -20.94 -24.35
N ASP A 199 -7.94 -20.84 -25.65
CA ASP A 199 -8.73 -19.75 -26.25
C ASP A 199 -10.19 -19.71 -25.78
N ASP A 200 -10.73 -20.83 -25.33
CA ASP A 200 -12.09 -20.97 -24.82
C ASP A 200 -12.21 -20.77 -23.31
N GLN A 201 -11.07 -20.50 -22.62
CA GLN A 201 -11.03 -20.26 -21.18
C GLN A 201 -10.69 -18.80 -20.88
N PRO A 202 -11.48 -18.08 -20.05
CA PRO A 202 -11.15 -16.72 -19.66
C PRO A 202 -9.99 -16.70 -18.67
N PHE A 203 -9.18 -15.63 -18.70
CA PHE A 203 -8.13 -15.40 -17.73
C PHE A 203 -8.31 -14.10 -16.93
N PHE A 204 -7.74 -14.10 -15.75
CA PHE A 204 -7.45 -12.93 -14.94
C PHE A 204 -5.95 -12.84 -14.72
N ALA A 205 -5.32 -11.75 -15.14
CA ALA A 205 -3.91 -11.49 -14.91
C ALA A 205 -3.73 -10.17 -14.17
N LEU A 206 -3.01 -10.21 -13.03
CA LEU A 206 -2.61 -9.04 -12.26
C LEU A 206 -1.12 -8.78 -12.48
N TYR A 207 -0.80 -7.76 -13.28
CA TYR A 207 0.55 -7.24 -13.45
C TYR A 207 0.76 -6.08 -12.47
N ALA A 208 1.58 -6.27 -11.46
CA ALA A 208 1.77 -5.37 -10.35
C ALA A 208 3.25 -5.22 -9.97
N PRO A 209 4.11 -4.71 -10.86
CA PRO A 209 5.50 -4.46 -10.51
C PRO A 209 5.60 -3.43 -9.40
N THR A 210 6.76 -3.36 -8.73
CA THR A 210 6.99 -2.37 -7.69
C THR A 210 7.38 -0.99 -8.24
N SER A 211 7.45 -0.84 -9.56
CA SER A 211 7.68 0.44 -10.23
C SER A 211 6.45 1.35 -10.12
N PRO A 212 6.65 2.65 -9.83
CA PRO A 212 7.91 3.37 -9.59
C PRO A 212 8.28 3.55 -8.10
N HIS A 213 7.85 2.69 -7.17
CA HIS A 213 8.17 2.78 -5.73
C HIS A 213 9.70 2.85 -5.50
N LEU A 214 10.12 3.70 -4.56
CA LEU A 214 11.53 3.85 -4.18
C LEU A 214 12.08 2.60 -3.46
N PRO A 215 13.36 2.24 -3.69
CA PRO A 215 14.35 2.88 -4.55
C PRO A 215 14.06 2.61 -6.02
N ALA A 216 13.56 3.65 -6.73
CA ALA A 216 13.26 3.59 -8.15
C ALA A 216 14.44 4.14 -8.92
N ASP A 217 14.90 3.42 -9.90
CA ASP A 217 15.82 3.94 -10.94
C ASP A 217 15.94 2.90 -12.05
N ASP A 218 15.91 3.34 -13.29
CA ASP A 218 16.31 2.51 -14.42
C ASP A 218 17.38 3.23 -15.24
N PRO A 219 18.65 2.79 -15.15
CA PRO A 219 19.77 3.42 -15.86
C PRO A 219 19.61 3.47 -17.39
N ARG A 220 18.73 2.66 -17.97
CA ARG A 220 18.41 2.75 -19.41
C ARG A 220 17.85 4.12 -19.80
N TYR A 221 17.28 4.84 -18.85
CA TYR A 221 16.58 6.12 -19.04
C TYR A 221 17.28 7.32 -18.40
N ASP A 222 18.51 7.18 -17.90
CA ASP A 222 19.31 8.30 -17.35
C ASP A 222 19.42 9.52 -18.30
N SER A 223 19.34 9.30 -19.62
CA SER A 223 19.37 10.36 -20.62
C SER A 223 18.02 11.06 -20.83
N LEU A 224 16.97 10.60 -20.18
CA LEU A 224 15.62 11.15 -20.28
C LEU A 224 15.50 12.43 -19.45
N GLY A 225 16.10 13.53 -19.83
CA GLY A 225 16.13 14.78 -19.07
C GLY A 225 14.77 15.22 -18.51
N VAL A 226 14.37 14.63 -17.37
CA VAL A 226 13.08 14.88 -16.73
C VAL A 226 13.23 15.98 -15.69
N SER A 227 12.42 17.02 -15.81
CA SER A 227 12.33 18.07 -14.79
C SER A 227 11.03 17.91 -14.01
N PRO A 228 11.07 17.91 -12.66
CA PRO A 228 9.86 17.84 -11.86
C PRO A 228 8.99 19.07 -12.12
N PRO A 229 7.66 18.89 -12.25
CA PRO A 229 6.77 20.02 -12.34
C PRO A 229 6.58 20.63 -10.95
N HIS A 230 7.32 21.67 -10.62
CA HIS A 230 7.03 22.47 -9.42
C HIS A 230 5.71 23.23 -9.66
N GLY A 231 4.60 22.55 -9.33
CA GLY A 231 3.24 23.09 -9.46
C GLY A 231 2.92 24.19 -8.45
N PRO A 232 1.72 24.76 -8.48
CA PRO A 232 1.31 25.81 -7.52
C PRO A 232 1.37 25.39 -6.06
N SER A 233 1.20 24.11 -5.75
CA SER A 233 1.26 23.55 -4.37
C SER A 233 2.70 23.24 -3.91
N PHE A 234 3.70 23.26 -4.79
CA PHE A 234 5.09 22.98 -4.44
C PHE A 234 5.65 24.04 -3.48
N ASP A 235 6.28 23.59 -2.39
CA ASP A 235 6.80 24.42 -1.29
C ASP A 235 5.79 25.43 -0.71
N LEU A 236 4.50 25.18 -0.95
CA LEU A 236 3.46 26.04 -0.42
C LEU A 236 2.91 25.49 0.90
N ASP A 237 2.87 26.37 1.90
CA ASP A 237 2.18 26.12 3.15
C ASP A 237 0.70 26.56 2.99
N THR A 238 -0.17 25.60 2.77
CA THR A 238 -1.62 25.83 2.61
C THR A 238 -2.32 26.21 3.90
N LEU A 239 -1.62 26.85 4.80
CA LEU A 239 -2.07 27.11 6.15
C LEU A 239 -3.24 28.07 6.21
N ASN A 240 -4.35 27.51 6.54
CA ASN A 240 -5.33 28.22 7.36
C ASN A 240 -5.79 27.34 8.54
N PRO A 241 -6.31 27.92 9.62
CA PRO A 241 -5.86 27.57 10.95
C PRO A 241 -6.10 26.12 11.33
N LYS A 242 -5.02 25.33 11.21
CA LYS A 242 -4.48 24.62 12.34
C LYS A 242 -5.16 23.33 12.74
N SER A 243 -4.69 22.26 12.16
CA SER A 243 -4.47 21.09 12.98
C SER A 243 -3.21 21.31 13.84
N PRO A 244 -3.24 21.08 15.16
CA PRO A 244 -2.03 21.09 16.00
C PRO A 244 -1.00 20.04 15.59
N LEU A 245 -1.40 18.98 14.86
CA LEU A 245 -0.54 17.94 14.33
C LEU A 245 0.30 18.40 13.12
N TYR A 246 -0.13 19.47 12.43
CA TYR A 246 0.68 20.09 11.39
C TYR A 246 1.67 21.06 12.04
N GLU A 247 2.83 20.58 12.48
CA GLU A 247 3.95 21.49 12.72
C GLU A 247 4.20 22.27 11.42
N ARG A 248 4.16 23.60 11.52
CA ARG A 248 4.50 24.48 10.41
C ARG A 248 5.92 24.18 9.97
N ARG A 249 6.10 23.48 8.86
CA ARG A 249 7.39 23.43 8.19
C ARG A 249 7.65 24.82 7.60
N GLY A 250 8.86 25.34 7.82
CA GLY A 250 9.34 26.47 7.04
C GLY A 250 9.41 26.10 5.54
N PRO A 251 9.75 27.07 4.66
CA PRO A 251 10.05 26.80 3.27
C PRO A 251 11.05 25.65 3.13
N LEU A 252 10.92 24.89 2.04
CA LEU A 252 11.85 23.81 1.76
C LEU A 252 13.26 24.38 1.56
N THR A 253 14.25 23.70 2.08
CA THR A 253 15.66 24.03 1.83
C THR A 253 16.05 23.64 0.41
N SER A 254 17.11 24.26 -0.12
CA SER A 254 17.67 23.90 -1.43
C SER A 254 18.05 22.41 -1.51
N GLY A 255 18.48 21.79 -0.40
CA GLY A 255 18.77 20.36 -0.32
C GLY A 255 17.51 19.51 -0.44
N GLU A 256 16.44 19.84 0.28
CA GLU A 256 15.16 19.12 0.20
C GLU A 256 14.52 19.23 -1.20
N ILE A 257 14.66 20.42 -1.85
CA ILE A 257 14.21 20.60 -3.23
C ILE A 257 15.02 19.71 -4.17
N HIS A 258 16.36 19.72 -4.05
CA HIS A 258 17.24 18.87 -4.85
C HIS A 258 16.92 17.38 -4.66
N ASP A 259 16.72 16.92 -3.43
CA ASP A 259 16.37 15.54 -3.12
C ASP A 259 15.00 15.16 -3.72
N ALA A 260 14.03 16.07 -3.70
CA ALA A 260 12.74 15.88 -4.36
C ALA A 260 12.89 15.71 -5.88
N ASP A 261 13.69 16.58 -6.50
CA ASP A 261 13.95 16.56 -7.92
C ASP A 261 14.65 15.26 -8.38
N VAL A 262 15.64 14.82 -7.62
CA VAL A 262 16.33 13.53 -7.86
C VAL A 262 15.37 12.36 -7.72
N ARG A 263 14.53 12.35 -6.69
CA ARG A 263 13.52 11.29 -6.49
C ARG A 263 12.51 11.26 -7.63
N PHE A 264 12.01 12.42 -8.03
CA PHE A 264 11.09 12.53 -9.17
C PHE A 264 11.71 11.97 -10.45
N ALA A 265 12.95 12.37 -10.77
CA ALA A 265 13.64 11.89 -11.95
C ALA A 265 13.79 10.36 -11.94
N LYS A 266 14.23 9.78 -10.83
CA LYS A 266 14.36 8.32 -10.68
C LYS A 266 13.03 7.60 -10.82
N MET A 267 11.97 8.11 -10.20
CA MET A 267 10.63 7.54 -10.36
C MET A 267 10.14 7.67 -11.80
N ALA A 268 10.42 8.77 -12.50
CA ALA A 268 10.08 8.94 -13.91
C ALA A 268 10.81 7.93 -14.82
N HIS A 269 12.10 7.64 -14.56
CA HIS A 269 12.83 6.57 -15.25
C HIS A 269 12.16 5.21 -15.05
N SER A 270 11.76 4.92 -13.82
CA SER A 270 11.05 3.68 -13.49
C SER A 270 9.64 3.61 -14.08
N VAL A 271 8.92 4.74 -14.19
CA VAL A 271 7.64 4.83 -14.93
C VAL A 271 7.83 4.50 -16.40
N ARG A 272 8.94 4.94 -17.00
CA ARG A 272 9.25 4.61 -18.40
C ARG A 272 9.46 3.11 -18.61
N SER A 273 10.16 2.45 -17.68
CA SER A 273 10.29 0.98 -17.69
C SER A 273 8.97 0.26 -17.50
N LEU A 274 8.11 0.81 -16.65
CA LEU A 274 6.75 0.29 -16.47
C LEU A 274 5.94 0.38 -17.76
N ASP A 275 6.03 1.50 -18.48
CA ASP A 275 5.36 1.69 -19.77
C ASP A 275 5.83 0.72 -20.85
N ASP A 276 7.13 0.38 -20.87
CA ASP A 276 7.66 -0.64 -21.77
C ASP A 276 7.06 -2.01 -21.46
N GLY A 277 6.98 -2.39 -20.17
CA GLY A 277 6.35 -3.65 -19.76
C GLY A 277 4.85 -3.70 -20.10
N VAL A 278 4.13 -2.59 -19.87
CA VAL A 278 2.71 -2.46 -20.27
C VAL A 278 2.57 -2.60 -21.78
N GLY A 279 3.40 -1.91 -22.58
CA GLY A 279 3.40 -2.02 -24.03
C GLY A 279 3.65 -3.46 -24.49
N HIS A 280 4.66 -4.12 -23.89
CA HIS A 280 4.98 -5.51 -24.22
C HIS A 280 3.80 -6.45 -23.99
N ILE A 281 3.11 -6.35 -22.85
CA ILE A 281 1.93 -7.19 -22.59
C ILE A 281 0.80 -6.90 -23.59
N LEU A 282 0.50 -5.63 -23.85
CA LEU A 282 -0.61 -5.23 -24.72
C LEU A 282 -0.38 -5.62 -26.19
N ASP A 283 0.86 -5.48 -26.68
CA ASP A 283 1.26 -5.88 -28.04
C ASP A 283 1.14 -7.43 -28.24
N ASN A 284 1.23 -8.22 -27.16
CA ASN A 284 1.13 -9.68 -27.19
C ASN A 284 -0.28 -10.24 -26.89
N LEU A 285 -1.29 -9.40 -26.65
CA LEU A 285 -2.67 -9.88 -26.49
C LEU A 285 -3.25 -10.47 -27.78
N GLY A 286 -2.77 -10.03 -28.95
CA GLY A 286 -3.22 -10.52 -30.25
C GLY A 286 -4.73 -10.45 -30.43
N ASP A 287 -5.34 -11.54 -30.92
CA ASP A 287 -6.79 -11.62 -31.16
C ASP A 287 -7.62 -11.52 -29.86
N ARG A 288 -7.04 -11.83 -28.69
CA ARG A 288 -7.70 -11.72 -27.37
C ARG A 288 -7.92 -10.29 -26.93
N ALA A 289 -7.21 -9.31 -27.51
CA ALA A 289 -7.31 -7.89 -27.14
C ALA A 289 -8.75 -7.35 -27.22
N ARG A 290 -9.58 -7.87 -28.14
CA ARG A 290 -10.96 -7.46 -28.28
C ARG A 290 -11.83 -7.86 -27.09
N ASP A 291 -11.63 -9.07 -26.60
CA ASP A 291 -12.45 -9.66 -25.54
C ASP A 291 -11.76 -9.55 -24.15
N THR A 292 -10.74 -8.69 -24.06
CA THR A 292 -10.02 -8.41 -22.83
C THR A 292 -10.34 -7.00 -22.33
N ILE A 293 -10.86 -6.89 -21.11
CA ILE A 293 -10.87 -5.62 -20.39
C ILE A 293 -9.49 -5.38 -19.78
N VAL A 294 -8.92 -4.22 -20.08
CA VAL A 294 -7.64 -3.77 -19.51
C VAL A 294 -7.90 -2.58 -18.63
N ILE A 295 -7.43 -2.65 -17.38
CA ILE A 295 -7.49 -1.57 -16.41
C ILE A 295 -6.08 -1.24 -15.97
N TYR A 296 -5.71 0.03 -16.08
CA TYR A 296 -4.49 0.58 -15.52
C TYR A 296 -4.82 1.54 -14.39
N LEU A 297 -4.18 1.39 -13.23
CA LEU A 297 -4.25 2.36 -12.14
C LEU A 297 -2.99 2.30 -11.26
N SER A 298 -2.80 3.34 -10.41
CA SER A 298 -1.83 3.28 -9.31
C SER A 298 -2.52 2.89 -8.00
N ASP A 299 -1.80 2.18 -7.12
CA ASP A 299 -2.30 1.85 -5.78
C ASP A 299 -2.35 3.06 -4.85
N ASN A 300 -1.51 4.07 -5.05
CA ASN A 300 -1.62 5.41 -4.44
C ASN A 300 -0.80 6.44 -5.22
N GLY A 301 -1.00 7.71 -4.91
CA GLY A 301 -0.19 8.80 -5.42
C GLY A 301 1.07 9.05 -4.58
N PHE A 302 1.79 10.15 -4.88
CA PHE A 302 3.02 10.52 -4.18
C PHE A 302 3.26 12.03 -4.24
N LEU A 303 3.78 12.61 -3.14
CA LEU A 303 4.14 14.02 -3.01
C LEU A 303 5.66 14.19 -3.08
N PHE A 304 6.11 15.17 -3.87
CA PHE A 304 7.52 15.52 -4.07
C PHE A 304 7.90 16.90 -3.52
N GLY A 305 7.16 17.41 -2.54
CA GLY A 305 7.35 18.74 -1.97
C GLY A 305 6.12 19.63 -2.08
N GLU A 306 5.05 19.14 -2.72
CA GLU A 306 3.74 19.79 -2.70
C GLU A 306 3.27 19.90 -1.25
N HIS A 307 2.67 21.02 -0.90
CA HIS A 307 2.25 21.33 0.48
C HIS A 307 3.37 21.16 1.51
N ARG A 308 4.65 21.24 1.07
CA ARG A 308 5.85 20.92 1.87
C ARG A 308 5.85 19.51 2.43
N ARG A 309 5.22 18.56 1.70
CA ARG A 309 5.10 17.15 2.06
C ARG A 309 5.88 16.27 1.11
N PHE A 310 6.26 15.09 1.61
CA PHE A 310 6.97 14.09 0.84
C PHE A 310 6.34 12.72 1.13
N GLY A 311 6.21 11.92 0.09
CA GLY A 311 5.68 10.57 0.21
C GLY A 311 4.17 10.49 -0.03
N LYS A 312 3.47 9.77 0.82
CA LYS A 312 2.05 9.44 0.69
C LYS A 312 1.37 9.47 2.06
N THR A 313 0.09 9.03 2.14
CA THR A 313 -0.74 9.01 3.35
C THR A 313 -1.38 10.36 3.73
N ASP A 314 -1.18 11.40 2.95
CA ASP A 314 -1.87 12.68 3.11
C ASP A 314 -3.20 12.71 2.32
N ALA A 315 -4.12 13.58 2.71
CA ALA A 315 -5.43 13.72 2.05
C ALA A 315 -5.39 14.59 0.77
N TYR A 316 -4.23 15.09 0.38
CA TYR A 316 -4.07 15.97 -0.79
C TYR A 316 -4.19 15.20 -2.11
N GLU A 317 -4.58 15.94 -3.18
CA GLU A 317 -4.80 15.36 -4.52
C GLU A 317 -3.61 14.54 -5.01
N GLU A 318 -2.38 15.00 -4.77
CA GLU A 318 -1.16 14.31 -5.19
C GLU A 318 -0.99 12.94 -4.54
N SER A 319 -1.57 12.73 -3.36
CA SER A 319 -1.51 11.48 -2.61
C SER A 319 -2.69 10.55 -2.91
N VAL A 320 -3.91 11.09 -3.02
CA VAL A 320 -5.14 10.26 -3.13
C VAL A 320 -5.70 10.14 -4.53
N ARG A 321 -5.35 11.05 -5.47
CA ARG A 321 -5.80 11.00 -6.85
C ARG A 321 -4.77 10.30 -7.73
N VAL A 322 -5.18 9.27 -8.42
CA VAL A 322 -4.31 8.39 -9.21
C VAL A 322 -4.72 8.34 -10.68
N PRO A 323 -3.81 8.04 -11.62
CA PRO A 323 -4.20 7.69 -12.98
C PRO A 323 -5.06 6.42 -12.95
N MET A 324 -6.15 6.42 -13.73
CA MET A 324 -6.96 5.25 -13.97
C MET A 324 -7.52 5.29 -15.39
N ILE A 325 -7.27 4.22 -16.14
CA ILE A 325 -7.73 4.03 -17.51
C ILE A 325 -8.42 2.69 -17.63
N VAL A 326 -9.50 2.65 -18.39
CA VAL A 326 -10.22 1.42 -18.74
C VAL A 326 -10.35 1.33 -20.26
N ARG A 327 -9.86 0.23 -20.83
CA ARG A 327 -10.03 -0.12 -22.24
C ARG A 327 -10.79 -1.45 -22.32
N TYR A 328 -11.91 -1.47 -23.04
CA TYR A 328 -12.66 -2.70 -23.31
C TYR A 328 -13.36 -2.62 -24.67
N PRO A 329 -12.71 -3.07 -25.76
CA PRO A 329 -13.22 -2.92 -27.13
C PRO A 329 -14.55 -3.65 -27.40
N ALA A 330 -14.92 -4.65 -26.58
CA ALA A 330 -16.20 -5.32 -26.71
C ALA A 330 -17.39 -4.44 -26.28
N LEU A 331 -17.19 -3.45 -25.40
CA LEU A 331 -18.22 -2.52 -24.96
C LEU A 331 -18.01 -1.08 -25.45
N LEU A 332 -16.75 -0.66 -25.63
CA LEU A 332 -16.39 0.67 -26.08
C LEU A 332 -15.61 0.60 -27.38
N ASP A 333 -16.18 1.18 -28.44
CA ASP A 333 -15.44 1.36 -29.70
C ASP A 333 -14.17 2.20 -29.44
N PRO A 334 -12.97 1.75 -29.81
CA PRO A 334 -11.74 2.51 -29.66
C PRO A 334 -11.78 3.92 -30.28
N GLU A 335 -12.55 4.10 -31.37
CA GLU A 335 -12.74 5.44 -31.98
C GLU A 335 -13.61 6.37 -31.11
N ALA A 336 -14.32 5.82 -30.12
CA ALA A 336 -15.14 6.55 -29.16
C ALA A 336 -14.42 6.81 -27.82
N ALA A 337 -13.09 6.65 -27.77
CA ALA A 337 -12.27 6.94 -26.59
C ALA A 337 -12.52 8.36 -26.06
N TYR A 338 -12.59 8.51 -24.75
CA TYR A 338 -12.87 9.82 -24.14
C TYR A 338 -12.28 9.97 -22.73
N THR A 339 -12.22 11.21 -22.29
CA THR A 339 -11.86 11.56 -20.92
C THR A 339 -13.10 11.76 -20.06
N SER A 340 -13.22 10.99 -18.98
CA SER A 340 -14.33 11.07 -18.03
C SER A 340 -13.98 11.94 -16.83
N ARG A 341 -14.99 12.68 -16.33
CA ARG A 341 -14.94 13.38 -15.04
C ARG A 341 -15.82 12.73 -13.98
N ALA A 342 -16.34 11.52 -14.23
CA ALA A 342 -17.04 10.73 -13.24
C ALA A 342 -16.11 10.44 -12.06
N LEU A 343 -16.69 10.42 -10.86
CA LEU A 343 -15.97 9.98 -9.65
C LEU A 343 -15.92 8.46 -9.64
N VAL A 344 -14.70 7.92 -9.66
CA VAL A 344 -14.41 6.49 -9.54
C VAL A 344 -13.35 6.26 -8.46
N SER A 345 -13.31 5.06 -7.91
CA SER A 345 -12.36 4.72 -6.84
C SER A 345 -11.76 3.34 -7.08
N ASN A 346 -10.62 3.07 -6.44
CA ASN A 346 -9.99 1.74 -6.43
C ASN A 346 -10.92 0.64 -5.91
N ILE A 347 -11.86 0.96 -5.00
CA ILE A 347 -12.88 0.01 -4.52
C ILE A 347 -13.92 -0.39 -5.59
N ASP A 348 -13.96 0.27 -6.73
CA ASP A 348 -14.90 -0.03 -7.84
C ASP A 348 -14.42 -1.20 -8.72
N ILE A 349 -13.17 -1.60 -8.58
CA ILE A 349 -12.53 -2.65 -9.41
C ILE A 349 -13.23 -3.99 -9.19
N ALA A 350 -13.30 -4.47 -7.95
CA ALA A 350 -13.88 -5.78 -7.64
C ALA A 350 -15.35 -5.92 -8.07
N PRO A 351 -16.28 -5.00 -7.76
CA PRO A 351 -17.66 -5.11 -8.23
C PRO A 351 -17.78 -5.01 -9.75
N SER A 352 -16.87 -4.31 -10.45
CA SER A 352 -16.87 -4.28 -11.92
C SER A 352 -16.46 -5.61 -12.53
N PHE A 353 -15.48 -6.30 -11.96
CA PHE A 353 -15.09 -7.65 -12.39
C PHE A 353 -16.20 -8.66 -12.14
N ALA A 354 -16.87 -8.58 -11.00
CA ALA A 354 -17.99 -9.44 -10.67
C ALA A 354 -19.15 -9.28 -11.65
N GLU A 355 -19.49 -8.02 -12.03
CA GLU A 355 -20.51 -7.75 -13.04
C GLU A 355 -20.14 -8.37 -14.40
N LEU A 356 -18.90 -8.20 -14.84
CA LEU A 356 -18.40 -8.77 -16.11
C LEU A 356 -18.39 -10.31 -16.10
N ALA A 357 -18.03 -10.91 -14.97
CA ALA A 357 -18.01 -12.35 -14.82
C ALA A 357 -19.39 -12.97 -14.54
N GLY A 358 -20.41 -12.12 -14.28
CA GLY A 358 -21.82 -12.51 -14.16
C GLY A 358 -22.18 -13.07 -12.80
N PHE A 359 -21.57 -12.57 -11.71
CA PHE A 359 -21.92 -12.92 -10.34
C PHE A 359 -22.04 -11.68 -9.44
N PRO A 360 -22.91 -11.70 -8.41
CA PRO A 360 -23.02 -10.61 -7.45
C PRO A 360 -21.79 -10.58 -6.55
N TRP A 361 -21.33 -9.37 -6.21
CA TRP A 361 -20.23 -9.12 -5.27
C TRP A 361 -20.62 -8.01 -4.31
N GLU A 362 -20.56 -8.27 -3.03
CA GLU A 362 -20.84 -7.26 -2.01
C GLU A 362 -19.61 -6.40 -1.79
N ALA A 363 -19.75 -5.10 -2.01
CA ALA A 363 -18.68 -4.13 -1.90
C ALA A 363 -19.23 -2.75 -1.52
N ASP A 364 -18.39 -1.92 -0.90
CA ASP A 364 -18.66 -0.49 -0.74
C ASP A 364 -18.52 0.26 -2.08
N GLY A 365 -17.70 -0.32 -2.96
CA GLY A 365 -17.51 0.13 -4.33
C GLY A 365 -18.75 -0.06 -5.20
N ARG A 366 -18.70 0.51 -6.40
CA ARG A 366 -19.76 0.40 -7.42
C ARG A 366 -19.15 0.06 -8.75
N SER A 367 -19.76 -0.86 -9.48
CA SER A 367 -19.31 -1.13 -10.83
C SER A 367 -19.28 0.13 -11.69
N PHE A 368 -18.17 0.32 -12.39
CA PHE A 368 -18.03 1.39 -13.39
C PHE A 368 -18.38 0.90 -14.82
N ILE A 369 -18.80 -0.33 -15.02
CA ILE A 369 -19.18 -0.85 -16.35
C ILE A 369 -20.26 0.01 -17.02
N PRO A 370 -21.27 0.55 -16.28
CA PRO A 370 -22.22 1.50 -16.87
C PRO A 370 -21.61 2.81 -17.38
N LEU A 371 -20.39 3.16 -16.96
CA LEU A 371 -19.64 4.28 -17.55
C LEU A 371 -18.95 3.84 -18.85
N VAL A 372 -18.49 2.59 -18.90
CA VAL A 372 -17.77 2.03 -20.07
C VAL A 372 -18.73 1.80 -21.26
N ASP A 373 -19.91 1.24 -21.02
CA ASP A 373 -20.93 1.03 -22.06
C ASP A 373 -21.73 2.31 -22.40
N GLY A 374 -21.47 3.41 -21.71
CA GLY A 374 -22.09 4.72 -21.92
C GLY A 374 -23.53 4.84 -21.43
N SER A 375 -24.08 3.81 -20.73
CA SER A 375 -25.45 3.82 -20.18
C SER A 375 -25.64 4.86 -19.09
N THR A 376 -24.60 5.26 -18.41
CA THR A 376 -24.59 6.40 -17.47
C THR A 376 -23.35 7.26 -17.62
N ARG A 377 -23.42 8.47 -17.11
CA ARG A 377 -22.26 9.38 -17.01
C ARG A 377 -21.76 9.59 -15.57
N SER A 378 -22.41 8.96 -14.60
CA SER A 378 -22.03 9.04 -13.18
C SER A 378 -22.60 7.86 -12.42
N ILE A 379 -21.79 7.27 -11.55
CA ILE A 379 -22.18 6.17 -10.66
C ILE A 379 -22.34 6.65 -9.22
N ARG A 380 -21.82 7.84 -8.88
CA ARG A 380 -21.91 8.41 -7.53
C ARG A 380 -21.72 9.92 -7.50
N SER A 381 -22.16 10.55 -6.39
CA SER A 381 -22.00 11.99 -6.14
C SER A 381 -20.90 12.33 -5.13
N ALA A 382 -20.34 11.33 -4.45
CA ALA A 382 -19.28 11.49 -3.45
C ALA A 382 -18.48 10.20 -3.27
N LEU A 383 -17.24 10.33 -2.79
CA LEU A 383 -16.32 9.27 -2.41
C LEU A 383 -15.84 9.48 -0.98
N LEU A 384 -15.58 8.40 -0.27
CA LEU A 384 -14.82 8.40 0.98
C LEU A 384 -13.32 8.33 0.68
N ILE A 385 -12.53 9.14 1.36
CA ILE A 385 -11.09 8.96 1.53
C ILE A 385 -10.79 8.86 3.02
N GLU A 386 -9.96 7.91 3.40
CA GLU A 386 -9.62 7.72 4.80
C GLU A 386 -8.20 7.18 4.96
N HIS A 387 -7.61 7.43 6.11
CA HIS A 387 -6.35 6.83 6.50
C HIS A 387 -6.34 6.66 8.01
N CYS A 388 -6.18 5.44 8.45
CA CYS A 388 -6.13 5.08 9.84
C CYS A 388 -4.67 4.98 10.29
N GLN A 389 -4.19 5.92 11.11
CA GLN A 389 -2.89 5.80 11.77
C GLN A 389 -3.10 5.53 13.25
N GLY A 390 -2.67 4.36 13.70
CA GLY A 390 -2.56 3.90 15.08
C GLY A 390 -3.41 4.62 16.13
N ALA A 391 -4.49 4.02 16.58
CA ALA A 391 -5.44 4.57 17.52
C ALA A 391 -4.79 5.15 18.78
N SER A 392 -4.97 6.43 19.03
CA SER A 392 -4.95 6.99 20.37
C SER A 392 -6.26 6.62 21.08
N LYS A 393 -6.14 6.27 22.38
CA LYS A 393 -7.19 5.79 23.26
C LYS A 393 -8.57 6.41 23.00
N GLY A 394 -9.54 5.61 22.62
CA GLY A 394 -10.96 5.89 22.80
C GLY A 394 -11.79 6.16 21.56
N THR A 395 -11.28 5.99 20.34
CA THR A 395 -12.02 6.04 19.08
C THR A 395 -12.05 4.68 18.39
N PRO A 396 -13.17 4.25 17.77
CA PRO A 396 -13.25 2.99 17.04
C PRO A 396 -12.44 3.04 15.75
N PRO A 397 -12.15 1.90 15.20
CA PRO A 397 -10.90 1.20 15.23
C PRO A 397 -10.02 1.53 14.02
N CYS A 398 -8.97 2.26 14.25
CA CYS A 398 -7.81 2.23 13.37
C CYS A 398 -6.67 1.69 14.22
N SER A 399 -6.31 0.44 14.06
CA SER A 399 -5.27 -0.21 14.83
C SER A 399 -4.15 -0.66 13.90
N GLY A 400 -2.97 -0.08 14.02
CA GLY A 400 -1.75 -0.55 13.37
C GLY A 400 -0.61 0.43 13.52
N LEU A 401 0.50 -0.02 14.08
CA LEU A 401 1.76 0.73 14.12
C LEU A 401 2.30 0.89 12.70
N SER A 402 2.21 2.09 12.13
CA SER A 402 2.87 2.41 10.86
C SER A 402 4.38 2.56 11.08
N PHE A 403 5.15 1.72 10.41
CA PHE A 403 6.62 1.83 10.34
C PHE A 403 7.09 3.10 9.60
N TYR A 404 6.18 3.79 8.92
CA TYR A 404 6.43 5.04 8.18
C TYR A 404 6.06 6.32 8.94
N ALA A 405 5.72 6.23 10.23
CA ALA A 405 5.31 7.37 11.06
C ALA A 405 6.33 8.51 11.17
N HIS A 406 7.52 8.37 10.60
CA HIS A 406 8.57 9.39 10.62
C HIS A 406 8.67 10.27 9.36
N GLN A 407 7.96 9.94 8.27
CA GLN A 407 8.01 10.75 7.04
C GLN A 407 6.72 11.53 6.74
N THR A 408 5.58 11.11 7.30
CA THR A 408 4.30 11.78 7.10
C THR A 408 3.65 12.03 8.45
N ARG A 409 3.52 13.28 8.83
CA ARG A 409 2.84 13.68 10.09
C ARG A 409 1.36 13.96 9.88
N ALA A 410 0.73 13.40 8.87
CA ALA A 410 -0.72 13.38 8.78
C ALA A 410 -1.22 12.40 9.83
N GLY A 411 -1.97 12.87 10.81
CA GLY A 411 -2.74 12.00 11.70
C GLY A 411 -3.81 11.24 10.92
N ALA A 412 -4.48 10.29 11.56
CA ALA A 412 -5.62 9.63 10.97
C ALA A 412 -6.66 10.68 10.49
N TYR A 413 -7.24 10.43 9.34
CA TYR A 413 -8.24 11.34 8.76
C TYR A 413 -9.35 10.56 8.07
N ARG A 414 -10.50 11.23 7.96
CA ARG A 414 -11.58 10.85 7.06
C ARG A 414 -12.04 12.05 6.26
N GLY A 415 -12.30 11.84 4.98
CA GLY A 415 -12.70 12.91 4.09
C GLY A 415 -13.73 12.46 3.06
N VAL A 416 -14.45 13.41 2.53
CA VAL A 416 -15.41 13.23 1.45
C VAL A 416 -15.00 14.07 0.24
N VAL A 417 -14.89 13.40 -0.90
CA VAL A 417 -14.63 14.05 -2.19
C VAL A 417 -15.90 14.04 -3.02
N THR A 418 -16.26 15.20 -3.57
CA THR A 418 -17.40 15.38 -4.49
C THR A 418 -16.90 15.90 -5.84
N SER A 419 -17.81 16.16 -6.78
CA SER A 419 -17.46 16.79 -8.05
C SER A 419 -16.87 18.21 -7.91
N ARG A 420 -17.05 18.86 -6.76
CA ARG A 420 -16.57 20.22 -6.53
C ARG A 420 -15.71 20.37 -5.28
N TYR A 421 -16.10 19.75 -4.17
CA TYR A 421 -15.47 19.98 -2.89
C TYR A 421 -14.77 18.73 -2.37
N LYS A 422 -13.64 18.93 -1.67
CA LYS A 422 -13.04 17.96 -0.77
C LYS A 422 -13.09 18.52 0.65
N TYR A 423 -13.61 17.70 1.59
CA TYR A 423 -13.70 18.04 3.00
C TYR A 423 -13.05 16.93 3.82
N VAL A 424 -12.12 17.29 4.68
CA VAL A 424 -11.33 16.37 5.49
C VAL A 424 -11.49 16.71 6.98
N GLN A 425 -11.60 15.67 7.80
CA GLN A 425 -11.55 15.73 9.25
C GLN A 425 -10.39 14.89 9.76
N TYR A 426 -9.60 15.45 10.63
CA TYR A 426 -8.47 14.79 11.29
C TYR A 426 -8.83 14.43 12.73
N ASP A 427 -8.21 13.39 13.29
CA ASP A 427 -8.48 12.90 14.65
C ASP A 427 -8.18 13.92 15.75
N ASP A 428 -7.29 14.87 15.48
CA ASP A 428 -6.96 15.97 16.41
C ASP A 428 -7.99 17.11 16.42
N GLY A 429 -9.05 16.98 15.59
CA GLY A 429 -10.10 17.99 15.40
C GLY A 429 -9.80 19.00 14.30
N GLY A 430 -8.66 18.88 13.60
CA GLY A 430 -8.34 19.65 12.40
C GLY A 430 -9.36 19.39 11.28
N ARG A 431 -9.55 20.39 10.42
CA ARG A 431 -10.49 20.29 9.28
C ARG A 431 -9.96 21.06 8.10
N GLU A 432 -10.22 20.54 6.91
CA GLU A 432 -9.92 21.21 5.66
C GLU A 432 -11.10 21.13 4.70
N LEU A 433 -11.30 22.20 3.95
CA LEU A 433 -12.31 22.29 2.88
C LEU A 433 -11.67 22.98 1.67
N PHE A 434 -11.67 22.30 0.54
CA PHE A 434 -11.15 22.83 -0.73
C PHE A 434 -12.23 22.83 -1.80
N ASP A 435 -12.27 23.87 -2.65
CA ASP A 435 -13.11 23.94 -3.84
C ASP A 435 -12.30 23.47 -5.06
N LEU A 436 -12.25 22.17 -5.29
CA LEU A 436 -11.45 21.56 -6.36
C LEU A 436 -11.80 22.04 -7.79
N GLN A 437 -12.91 22.76 -7.96
CA GLN A 437 -13.26 23.36 -9.25
C GLN A 437 -12.49 24.66 -9.51
N HIS A 438 -12.24 25.45 -8.47
CA HIS A 438 -11.57 26.76 -8.55
C HIS A 438 -10.15 26.72 -8.00
N ASP A 439 -9.87 25.77 -7.11
CA ASP A 439 -8.60 25.52 -6.46
C ASP A 439 -8.24 24.03 -6.53
N PRO A 440 -7.90 23.51 -7.72
CA PRO A 440 -7.54 22.10 -7.90
C PRO A 440 -6.20 21.71 -7.28
N ALA A 441 -5.39 22.68 -6.87
CA ALA A 441 -4.11 22.49 -6.20
C ALA A 441 -4.21 22.67 -4.67
N GLU A 442 -5.42 22.83 -4.14
CA GLU A 442 -5.71 22.88 -2.70
C GLU A 442 -4.92 23.91 -1.89
N LEU A 443 -4.80 25.11 -2.47
CA LEU A 443 -3.98 26.20 -1.93
C LEU A 443 -4.70 26.97 -0.82
N GLU A 444 -6.04 26.99 -0.82
CA GLU A 444 -6.85 27.76 0.12
C GLU A 444 -7.83 26.87 0.90
N ASN A 445 -7.55 26.68 2.20
CA ASN A 445 -8.48 26.00 3.10
C ASN A 445 -9.66 26.93 3.45
N LEU A 446 -10.85 26.60 2.99
CA LEU A 446 -12.07 27.38 3.17
C LEU A 446 -12.79 27.16 4.50
N VAL A 447 -12.24 26.38 5.43
CA VAL A 447 -12.82 26.19 6.77
C VAL A 447 -12.81 27.51 7.51
N GLY A 448 -14.03 27.97 7.95
CA GLY A 448 -14.20 29.27 8.62
C GLY A 448 -14.38 30.47 7.68
N ALA A 449 -14.28 30.27 6.36
CA ALA A 449 -14.58 31.34 5.41
C ALA A 449 -16.10 31.71 5.41
N PRO A 450 -16.44 32.95 5.18
CA PRO A 450 -17.86 33.35 5.14
C PRO A 450 -18.65 32.56 4.10
N GLY A 451 -19.81 32.02 4.49
CA GLY A 451 -20.73 31.32 3.58
C GLY A 451 -20.45 29.79 3.43
N THR A 452 -19.39 29.25 4.01
CA THR A 452 -19.03 27.82 3.87
C THR A 452 -19.72 26.90 4.87
N ALA A 453 -20.33 27.42 5.94
CA ALA A 453 -20.92 26.62 7.01
C ALA A 453 -21.96 25.60 6.52
N ALA A 454 -22.84 25.99 5.58
CA ALA A 454 -23.86 25.10 5.02
C ALA A 454 -23.23 24.00 4.16
N THR A 455 -22.20 24.32 3.38
CA THR A 455 -21.43 23.35 2.58
C THR A 455 -20.75 22.34 3.50
N ILE A 456 -20.08 22.79 4.56
CA ILE A 456 -19.45 21.92 5.56
C ILE A 456 -20.49 21.01 6.22
N ALA A 457 -21.64 21.52 6.61
CA ALA A 457 -22.71 20.71 7.22
C ALA A 457 -23.20 19.60 6.25
N THR A 458 -23.36 19.93 4.98
CA THR A 458 -23.75 18.96 3.93
C THR A 458 -22.67 17.88 3.72
N LEU A 459 -21.40 18.28 3.66
CA LEU A 459 -20.28 17.34 3.45
C LEU A 459 -20.06 16.45 4.67
N ARG A 460 -20.24 16.97 5.88
CA ARG A 460 -20.23 16.17 7.12
C ARG A 460 -21.34 15.14 7.15
N ALA A 461 -22.55 15.49 6.73
CA ALA A 461 -23.65 14.55 6.64
C ALA A 461 -23.38 13.45 5.60
N LYS A 462 -22.72 13.80 4.48
CA LYS A 462 -22.25 12.81 3.49
C LYS A 462 -21.15 11.91 4.06
N LEU A 463 -20.20 12.49 4.77
CA LEU A 463 -19.13 11.72 5.42
C LEU A 463 -19.72 10.71 6.41
N ALA A 464 -20.64 11.15 7.27
CA ALA A 464 -21.33 10.27 8.22
C ALA A 464 -22.14 9.15 7.53
N SER A 465 -22.60 9.33 6.29
CA SER A 465 -23.33 8.30 5.55
C SER A 465 -22.43 7.15 5.03
N PHE A 466 -21.11 7.31 5.08
CA PHE A 466 -20.15 6.24 4.81
C PHE A 466 -19.77 5.47 6.07
N GLU A 467 -20.10 6.00 7.23
CA GLU A 467 -19.93 5.35 8.53
C GLU A 467 -21.20 4.51 8.78
N GLY A 468 -21.33 3.34 8.15
CA GLY A 468 -22.38 2.38 8.47
C GLY A 468 -22.37 2.03 9.97
N PRO A 469 -23.43 1.42 10.54
CA PRO A 469 -23.39 0.98 11.91
C PRO A 469 -22.21 0.02 12.11
N ALA A 470 -21.45 0.19 13.18
CA ALA A 470 -20.21 -0.56 13.48
C ALA A 470 -20.38 -2.10 13.54
N THR A 471 -21.61 -2.56 13.47
CA THR A 471 -22.01 -4.00 13.57
C THR A 471 -22.56 -4.56 12.26
N GLU A 472 -22.66 -3.78 11.17
CA GLU A 472 -23.25 -4.26 9.91
C GLU A 472 -22.52 -5.50 9.39
N THR A 473 -23.27 -6.58 9.23
CA THR A 473 -22.75 -7.87 8.78
C THR A 473 -22.95 -8.02 7.29
N THR A 474 -21.96 -8.55 6.60
CA THR A 474 -21.99 -8.76 5.15
C THR A 474 -21.69 -10.21 4.81
N ILE A 475 -22.49 -10.84 3.93
CA ILE A 475 -22.20 -12.18 3.38
C ILE A 475 -21.26 -12.02 2.18
N VAL A 476 -20.03 -12.53 2.32
CA VAL A 476 -18.96 -12.43 1.31
C VAL A 476 -19.11 -13.48 0.23
N THR A 477 -19.31 -14.75 0.59
CA THR A 477 -19.52 -15.84 -0.36
C THR A 477 -20.74 -16.67 0.00
N GLY A 478 -21.29 -17.39 -0.98
CA GLY A 478 -22.42 -18.30 -0.81
C GLY A 478 -22.93 -18.78 -2.17
N PRO A 479 -23.86 -19.75 -2.22
CA PRO A 479 -24.41 -20.22 -3.48
C PRO A 479 -25.13 -19.09 -4.23
N TRP A 480 -25.01 -19.09 -5.54
CA TRP A 480 -25.56 -18.09 -6.43
C TRP A 480 -27.00 -18.43 -6.84
N PRO A 481 -27.89 -17.43 -7.01
CA PRO A 481 -29.31 -17.68 -7.35
C PRO A 481 -29.56 -18.42 -8.65
N THR A 482 -28.62 -18.39 -9.61
CA THR A 482 -28.84 -18.78 -11.01
C THR A 482 -27.95 -19.92 -11.50
N ARG A 483 -27.21 -20.62 -10.66
CA ARG A 483 -26.30 -21.68 -11.10
C ARG A 483 -27.02 -23.01 -11.18
N ASP A 484 -27.04 -23.66 -12.38
CA ASP A 484 -27.46 -25.02 -12.57
C ASP A 484 -26.65 -25.96 -11.68
N GLY A 485 -27.30 -26.49 -10.63
CA GLY A 485 -26.87 -27.64 -9.87
C GLY A 485 -25.76 -27.44 -8.85
N PRO A 486 -25.94 -26.64 -7.77
CA PRO A 486 -25.12 -26.83 -6.59
C PRO A 486 -25.42 -28.23 -6.02
N SER A 487 -24.40 -28.82 -5.40
CA SER A 487 -24.59 -29.93 -4.48
C SER A 487 -25.72 -29.57 -3.50
N ARG A 488 -26.44 -30.55 -2.93
CA ARG A 488 -27.43 -30.28 -1.88
C ARG A 488 -26.79 -29.81 -0.58
N SER A 489 -25.79 -28.94 -0.72
CA SER A 489 -25.07 -28.27 0.35
C SER A 489 -24.75 -26.83 -0.05
N ALA A 490 -24.70 -25.95 0.91
CA ALA A 490 -24.36 -24.54 0.76
C ALA A 490 -23.33 -24.13 1.79
N ALA A 491 -22.30 -23.40 1.37
CA ALA A 491 -21.32 -22.81 2.27
C ALA A 491 -21.34 -21.29 2.10
N PHE A 492 -21.22 -20.58 3.22
CA PHE A 492 -21.25 -19.13 3.27
C PHE A 492 -20.03 -18.64 4.04
N THR A 493 -19.44 -17.55 3.61
CA THR A 493 -18.52 -16.76 4.42
C THR A 493 -19.10 -15.37 4.60
N PHE A 494 -18.88 -14.78 5.77
CA PHE A 494 -19.45 -13.48 6.13
C PHE A 494 -18.52 -12.75 7.09
N PHE A 495 -18.74 -11.46 7.22
CA PHE A 495 -17.88 -10.56 7.97
C PHE A 495 -18.70 -9.43 8.59
N SER A 496 -18.22 -8.91 9.71
CA SER A 496 -18.64 -7.65 10.32
C SER A 496 -17.43 -6.74 10.53
N PRO A 497 -17.57 -5.43 10.41
CA PRO A 497 -16.49 -4.46 10.64
C PRO A 497 -15.88 -4.53 12.04
N SER A 498 -16.64 -4.99 13.03
CA SER A 498 -16.12 -5.21 14.38
C SER A 498 -15.16 -6.41 14.39
N ARG A 499 -13.91 -6.18 14.78
CA ARG A 499 -12.81 -7.18 14.78
C ARG A 499 -13.09 -8.43 15.62
N PHE A 500 -13.99 -8.34 16.56
CA PHE A 500 -14.29 -9.38 17.55
C PHE A 500 -15.73 -9.87 17.48
N SER A 501 -16.37 -9.75 16.33
CA SER A 501 -17.75 -10.21 16.18
C SER A 501 -17.85 -11.71 16.32
N THR A 502 -18.76 -12.14 17.16
CA THR A 502 -19.35 -13.48 17.06
C THR A 502 -20.57 -13.40 16.15
N TYR A 503 -20.95 -14.50 15.55
CA TYR A 503 -22.01 -14.50 14.55
C TYR A 503 -23.13 -15.44 14.90
N ARG A 504 -24.37 -15.06 14.52
CA ARG A 504 -25.55 -15.90 14.56
C ARG A 504 -26.06 -16.14 13.15
N CYS A 505 -26.27 -17.41 12.82
CA CYS A 505 -26.74 -17.87 11.52
C CYS A 505 -28.12 -18.53 11.63
N ARG A 506 -28.91 -18.46 10.56
CA ARG A 506 -30.09 -19.31 10.37
C ARG A 506 -30.37 -19.54 8.91
N LEU A 507 -31.09 -20.60 8.62
CA LEU A 507 -31.63 -20.88 7.30
C LEU A 507 -33.15 -20.70 7.32
N ILE A 508 -33.68 -20.09 6.27
CA ILE A 508 -35.12 -19.96 6.01
C ILE A 508 -35.40 -20.81 4.78
N ARG A 509 -36.34 -21.71 4.87
CA ARG A 509 -36.81 -22.54 3.75
C ARG A 509 -38.26 -22.27 3.45
N ASP A 510 -38.59 -21.90 2.22
CA ASP A 510 -39.96 -21.62 1.77
C ASP A 510 -40.75 -20.70 2.73
N GLY A 511 -40.02 -19.72 3.34
CA GLY A 511 -40.55 -18.76 4.29
C GLY A 511 -40.59 -19.23 5.76
N ALA A 512 -40.23 -20.49 6.07
CA ALA A 512 -40.10 -21.00 7.45
C ALA A 512 -38.65 -20.88 7.93
N ALA A 513 -38.44 -20.12 9.01
CA ALA A 513 -37.12 -19.86 9.55
C ALA A 513 -36.69 -20.87 10.62
N ASP A 514 -35.49 -21.38 10.53
CA ASP A 514 -34.84 -22.13 11.60
C ASP A 514 -34.50 -21.22 12.79
N PRO A 515 -34.33 -21.76 13.99
CA PRO A 515 -33.79 -20.99 15.12
C PRO A 515 -32.38 -20.47 14.84
N TRP A 516 -32.07 -19.28 15.38
CA TRP A 516 -30.70 -18.75 15.32
C TRP A 516 -29.71 -19.65 16.07
N HIS A 517 -28.61 -20.01 15.47
CA HIS A 517 -27.50 -20.77 16.05
C HIS A 517 -26.19 -20.00 15.95
N ALA A 518 -25.18 -20.38 16.71
CA ALA A 518 -23.84 -19.82 16.57
C ALA A 518 -23.20 -20.34 15.28
N CYS A 519 -22.70 -19.45 14.44
CA CYS A 519 -21.96 -19.83 13.24
C CYS A 519 -20.54 -20.33 13.59
N ASN A 520 -19.87 -20.99 12.64
CA ASN A 520 -18.48 -21.42 12.79
C ASN A 520 -17.50 -20.26 12.44
N GLY A 521 -17.24 -19.38 13.40
CA GLY A 521 -16.42 -18.20 13.14
C GLY A 521 -17.04 -17.31 12.05
N GLN A 522 -16.30 -16.99 11.00
CA GLN A 522 -16.75 -16.17 9.86
C GLN A 522 -17.32 -17.01 8.70
N SER A 523 -17.70 -18.25 8.94
CA SER A 523 -18.28 -19.14 7.94
C SER A 523 -19.39 -20.02 8.50
N ASP A 524 -20.26 -20.50 7.63
CA ASP A 524 -21.23 -21.55 7.96
C ASP A 524 -21.45 -22.46 6.73
N ALA A 525 -21.69 -23.73 6.99
CA ALA A 525 -21.87 -24.72 5.93
C ALA A 525 -23.08 -25.63 6.24
N ILE A 526 -23.98 -25.75 5.29
CA ILE A 526 -25.26 -26.43 5.43
C ILE A 526 -25.32 -27.55 4.40
N GLY A 527 -25.52 -28.79 4.87
CA GLY A 527 -25.64 -29.98 4.02
C GLY A 527 -27.05 -30.54 3.94
N ASN A 528 -27.23 -31.52 3.04
CA ASN A 528 -28.46 -32.30 2.88
C ASN A 528 -29.72 -31.46 2.61
N LEU A 529 -29.57 -30.38 1.83
CA LEU A 529 -30.68 -29.52 1.43
C LEU A 529 -31.60 -30.27 0.46
N SER A 530 -32.91 -30.22 0.70
CA SER A 530 -33.94 -30.71 -0.21
C SER A 530 -34.29 -29.62 -1.24
N ASP A 531 -35.00 -29.98 -2.28
CA ASP A 531 -35.52 -29.01 -3.25
C ASP A 531 -36.36 -27.94 -2.55
N GLY A 532 -36.15 -26.67 -2.92
CA GLY A 532 -36.83 -25.53 -2.33
C GLY A 532 -36.08 -24.22 -2.51
N VAL A 533 -36.70 -23.13 -2.10
CA VAL A 533 -36.11 -21.80 -2.05
C VAL A 533 -35.62 -21.55 -0.63
N TYR A 534 -34.36 -21.20 -0.51
CA TYR A 534 -33.69 -20.96 0.74
C TYR A 534 -33.23 -19.52 0.86
N THR A 535 -33.24 -18.98 2.07
CA THR A 535 -32.56 -17.74 2.42
C THR A 535 -31.69 -17.99 3.65
N PHE A 536 -30.40 -17.78 3.50
CA PHE A 536 -29.47 -17.78 4.61
C PHE A 536 -29.42 -16.38 5.21
N GLU A 537 -29.48 -16.28 6.53
CA GLU A 537 -29.33 -15.02 7.25
C GLU A 537 -28.25 -15.11 8.32
N VAL A 538 -27.49 -14.04 8.48
CA VAL A 538 -26.43 -13.92 9.48
C VAL A 538 -26.35 -12.51 10.04
N PHE A 539 -26.08 -12.37 11.33
CA PHE A 539 -25.74 -11.11 11.96
C PHE A 539 -24.57 -11.26 12.93
N GLY A 540 -23.78 -10.18 13.06
CA GLY A 540 -22.67 -10.07 13.98
C GLY A 540 -23.09 -9.53 15.34
N ILE A 541 -22.33 -9.91 16.37
CA ILE A 541 -22.42 -9.37 17.73
C ILE A 541 -21.03 -8.86 18.07
N ASP A 542 -20.90 -7.56 18.36
CA ASP A 542 -19.62 -6.95 18.67
C ASP A 542 -19.06 -7.35 20.06
N GLU A 543 -17.87 -6.91 20.38
CA GLU A 543 -17.19 -7.18 21.65
C GLU A 543 -17.92 -6.61 22.89
N THR A 544 -18.85 -5.70 22.69
CA THR A 544 -19.66 -5.09 23.74
C THR A 544 -21.02 -5.75 23.89
N GLY A 545 -21.35 -6.70 23.01
CA GLY A 545 -22.61 -7.44 23.00
C GLY A 545 -23.72 -6.74 22.21
N HIS A 546 -23.42 -5.72 21.42
CA HIS A 546 -24.41 -5.11 20.52
C HIS A 546 -24.59 -6.00 19.29
N GLU A 547 -25.82 -6.36 19.01
CA GLU A 547 -26.23 -7.12 17.84
C GLU A 547 -26.42 -6.20 16.63
N ASP A 548 -26.04 -6.69 15.44
CA ASP A 548 -26.40 -6.04 14.19
C ASP A 548 -27.93 -6.07 14.02
N PRO A 549 -28.60 -4.92 13.96
CA PRO A 549 -30.04 -4.86 13.86
C PRO A 549 -30.57 -5.29 12.48
N THR A 550 -29.69 -5.43 11.50
CA THR A 550 -30.01 -5.70 10.09
C THR A 550 -29.28 -6.94 9.61
N PRO A 551 -29.79 -8.16 9.87
CA PRO A 551 -29.16 -9.38 9.41
C PRO A 551 -28.90 -9.37 7.91
N ALA A 552 -27.67 -9.68 7.50
CA ALA A 552 -27.35 -9.91 6.10
C ALA A 552 -28.08 -11.16 5.61
N SER A 553 -28.57 -11.15 4.38
CA SER A 553 -29.36 -12.27 3.85
C SER A 553 -28.97 -12.59 2.41
N ARG A 554 -29.00 -13.89 2.07
CA ARG A 554 -28.76 -14.38 0.71
C ARG A 554 -29.72 -15.53 0.37
N SER A 555 -30.45 -15.36 -0.75
CA SER A 555 -31.39 -16.37 -1.24
C SER A 555 -30.80 -17.22 -2.35
N PHE A 556 -31.12 -18.52 -2.36
CA PHE A 556 -30.70 -19.46 -3.41
C PHE A 556 -31.78 -20.56 -3.56
N THR A 557 -31.74 -21.28 -4.68
CA THR A 557 -32.71 -22.34 -4.99
C THR A 557 -32.01 -23.68 -5.22
N ILE A 558 -32.53 -24.74 -4.62
CA ILE A 558 -32.17 -26.12 -4.90
C ILE A 558 -33.31 -26.75 -5.74
N ALA A 559 -32.99 -27.23 -6.96
CA ALA A 559 -33.93 -27.93 -7.80
C ALA A 559 -33.26 -29.16 -8.41
N SER A 560 -33.77 -30.34 -8.14
CA SER A 560 -33.20 -31.59 -8.63
C SER A 560 -33.89 -32.14 -9.86
N SER A 561 -33.11 -32.84 -10.70
CA SER A 561 -33.61 -33.63 -11.87
C SER A 561 -33.01 -35.04 -11.81
N GLY A 562 -33.62 -35.98 -12.52
CA GLY A 562 -33.21 -37.39 -12.51
C GLY A 562 -33.71 -38.21 -11.31
N PRO A 563 -33.24 -39.46 -11.14
CA PRO A 563 -33.70 -40.33 -10.05
C PRO A 563 -33.30 -39.75 -8.69
N PRO A 564 -34.21 -39.69 -7.72
CA PRO A 564 -33.89 -39.12 -6.39
C PRO A 564 -32.87 -39.98 -5.65
N VAL A 565 -31.96 -39.33 -4.93
CA VAL A 565 -31.03 -39.99 -4.03
C VAL A 565 -31.01 -39.26 -2.69
N SER A 566 -30.96 -40.00 -1.60
CA SER A 566 -30.87 -39.45 -0.23
C SER A 566 -29.74 -40.08 0.55
N ILE A 567 -29.04 -39.25 1.35
CA ILE A 567 -28.01 -39.67 2.31
C ILE A 567 -28.70 -39.87 3.63
N GLY A 568 -28.81 -41.14 4.07
CA GLY A 568 -29.51 -41.56 5.31
C GLY A 568 -28.59 -41.78 6.50
N GLY A 569 -27.30 -42.05 6.25
CA GLY A 569 -26.24 -42.14 7.29
C GLY A 569 -25.06 -41.30 6.90
N HIS A 570 -24.59 -40.45 7.81
CA HIS A 570 -23.51 -39.50 7.58
C HIS A 570 -22.77 -39.20 8.92
N PRO A 571 -21.49 -38.78 8.84
CA PRO A 571 -20.76 -38.26 10.01
C PRO A 571 -21.35 -36.92 10.49
N PRO A 572 -20.98 -36.47 11.69
CA PRO A 572 -21.21 -35.10 12.10
C PRO A 572 -20.61 -34.12 11.11
N THR A 573 -21.15 -32.90 11.07
CA THR A 573 -20.62 -31.83 10.18
C THR A 573 -19.21 -31.36 10.53
N ALA A 574 -18.76 -31.67 11.80
CA ALA A 574 -17.38 -31.41 12.24
C ALA A 574 -16.93 -32.54 13.18
N GLN A 575 -15.71 -33.01 13.04
CA GLN A 575 -15.11 -34.06 13.84
C GLN A 575 -13.59 -34.03 13.88
N ARG A 576 -12.99 -34.69 14.89
CA ARG A 576 -11.53 -34.79 15.04
C ARG A 576 -10.91 -35.94 14.23
N GLY A 577 -11.68 -36.95 13.85
CA GLY A 577 -11.19 -38.08 13.09
C GLY A 577 -11.27 -37.88 11.59
N GLY A 578 -10.24 -38.32 10.84
CA GLY A 578 -10.25 -38.35 9.39
C GLY A 578 -10.99 -39.53 8.75
N ASP A 579 -11.61 -40.41 9.59
CA ASP A 579 -12.29 -41.61 9.13
C ASP A 579 -13.80 -41.39 9.25
N PHE A 580 -14.49 -41.50 8.11
CA PHE A 580 -15.96 -41.43 8.11
C PHE A 580 -16.57 -42.13 6.89
N GLY A 581 -17.87 -42.38 6.98
CA GLY A 581 -18.61 -43.03 5.93
C GLY A 581 -20.02 -42.50 5.78
N PHE A 582 -20.58 -42.78 4.60
CA PHE A 582 -21.93 -42.38 4.20
C PHE A 582 -22.75 -43.60 3.84
N LEU A 583 -24.05 -43.59 4.17
CA LEU A 583 -25.04 -44.51 3.69
C LEU A 583 -26.09 -43.73 2.89
N PHE A 584 -26.40 -44.20 1.72
CA PHE A 584 -27.33 -43.52 0.83
C PHE A 584 -28.20 -44.51 0.07
N SER A 585 -29.33 -44.05 -0.40
CA SER A 585 -30.31 -44.89 -1.08
C SER A 585 -31.10 -44.10 -2.14
N SER A 586 -31.66 -44.82 -3.10
CA SER A 586 -32.68 -44.32 -4.05
C SER A 586 -33.92 -45.14 -3.94
N PRO A 587 -35.14 -44.58 -4.07
CA PRO A 587 -36.38 -45.36 -4.16
C PRO A 587 -36.52 -46.10 -5.46
N VAL A 588 -35.65 -45.83 -6.46
CA VAL A 588 -35.67 -46.52 -7.78
C VAL A 588 -34.96 -47.85 -7.64
N ASN A 589 -35.73 -48.96 -7.84
CA ASN A 589 -35.17 -50.29 -7.77
C ASN A 589 -34.08 -50.55 -8.83
N GLY A 590 -32.92 -51.03 -8.37
CA GLY A 590 -31.78 -51.31 -9.25
C GLY A 590 -30.99 -50.09 -9.68
N ALA A 591 -31.22 -48.93 -9.06
CA ALA A 591 -30.41 -47.74 -9.35
C ALA A 591 -28.90 -47.97 -9.07
N THR A 592 -28.05 -47.51 -9.95
CA THR A 592 -26.61 -47.48 -9.73
C THR A 592 -26.22 -46.13 -9.18
N PHE A 593 -25.10 -46.08 -8.47
CA PHE A 593 -24.65 -44.87 -7.79
C PHE A 593 -23.26 -44.47 -8.27
N GLY A 594 -23.02 -43.16 -8.34
CA GLY A 594 -21.69 -42.55 -8.46
C GLY A 594 -21.43 -41.67 -7.28
N CYS A 595 -20.29 -41.86 -6.65
CA CYS A 595 -19.85 -41.07 -5.49
C CYS A 595 -18.59 -40.29 -5.83
N ARG A 596 -18.40 -39.15 -5.20
CA ARG A 596 -17.10 -38.48 -5.16
C ARG A 596 -16.88 -37.77 -3.83
N LEU A 597 -15.62 -37.68 -3.45
CA LEU A 597 -15.18 -36.87 -2.33
C LEU A 597 -14.23 -35.81 -2.86
N SER A 598 -14.39 -34.59 -2.40
CA SER A 598 -13.55 -33.48 -2.77
C SER A 598 -13.20 -32.66 -1.53
N ILE A 599 -12.01 -32.07 -1.47
CA ILE A 599 -11.76 -31.01 -0.50
C ILE A 599 -12.50 -29.75 -0.99
N ALA A 600 -13.22 -29.07 -0.13
CA ALA A 600 -14.11 -27.99 -0.54
C ALA A 600 -13.35 -26.77 -1.13
N SER A 601 -12.07 -26.61 -0.76
CA SER A 601 -11.16 -25.59 -1.27
C SER A 601 -10.31 -26.03 -2.46
N GLY A 602 -10.51 -27.27 -2.98
CA GLY A 602 -9.68 -27.86 -4.02
C GLY A 602 -10.48 -28.27 -5.26
N PRO A 603 -9.82 -28.86 -6.26
CA PRO A 603 -10.49 -29.38 -7.45
C PRO A 603 -11.49 -30.47 -7.06
N ARG A 604 -12.59 -30.53 -7.80
CA ARG A 604 -13.59 -31.60 -7.60
C ARG A 604 -12.99 -32.96 -7.97
N GLY A 605 -13.14 -33.92 -7.05
CA GLY A 605 -12.77 -35.31 -7.29
C GLY A 605 -13.56 -35.95 -8.45
N ASP A 606 -13.03 -37.02 -9.02
CA ASP A 606 -13.69 -37.79 -10.05
C ASP A 606 -14.88 -38.59 -9.51
N TRP A 607 -15.88 -38.86 -10.38
CA TRP A 607 -16.99 -39.72 -10.03
C TRP A 607 -16.56 -41.19 -10.09
N GLU A 608 -16.68 -41.88 -8.95
CA GLU A 608 -16.39 -43.31 -8.82
C GLU A 608 -17.70 -44.12 -8.61
N PRO A 609 -17.83 -45.31 -9.18
CA PRO A 609 -18.94 -46.19 -8.87
C PRO A 609 -18.97 -46.57 -7.40
N CYS A 610 -20.14 -46.51 -6.79
CA CYS A 610 -20.35 -46.88 -5.39
C CYS A 610 -21.67 -47.64 -5.20
N SER A 611 -21.88 -48.33 -4.04
CA SER A 611 -22.99 -49.23 -3.85
C SER A 611 -23.71 -49.05 -2.53
N GLY A 612 -24.52 -47.99 -2.35
CA GLY A 612 -25.33 -47.73 -1.18
C GLY A 612 -24.52 -47.26 0.06
N SER A 613 -23.16 -47.31 0.00
CA SER A 613 -22.26 -46.81 1.01
C SER A 613 -20.93 -46.34 0.39
N ALA A 614 -20.29 -45.42 1.08
CA ALA A 614 -18.90 -44.96 0.78
C ALA A 614 -18.17 -44.71 2.12
N SER A 615 -16.92 -45.12 2.20
CA SER A 615 -16.10 -44.92 3.41
C SER A 615 -14.74 -44.40 3.01
N TYR A 616 -14.23 -43.42 3.77
CA TYR A 616 -12.97 -42.73 3.59
C TYR A 616 -12.16 -42.79 4.88
N GLN A 617 -10.85 -42.89 4.77
CA GLN A 617 -9.93 -43.04 5.90
C GLN A 617 -8.75 -42.06 5.75
N ASP A 618 -8.15 -41.70 6.88
CA ASP A 618 -6.93 -40.89 6.98
C ASP A 618 -7.01 -39.51 6.26
N LEU A 619 -8.23 -38.95 6.19
CA LEU A 619 -8.38 -37.63 5.56
C LEU A 619 -7.71 -36.54 6.40
N GLU A 620 -7.03 -35.63 5.74
CA GLU A 620 -6.36 -34.48 6.35
C GLU A 620 -7.37 -33.44 6.87
N ASP A 621 -6.89 -32.49 7.68
CA ASP A 621 -7.69 -31.40 8.17
C ASP A 621 -8.20 -30.55 6.99
N GLY A 622 -9.48 -30.20 7.02
CA GLY A 622 -10.12 -29.48 5.94
C GLY A 622 -11.62 -29.72 5.88
N VAL A 623 -12.29 -29.01 5.02
CA VAL A 623 -13.72 -29.22 4.72
C VAL A 623 -13.83 -30.12 3.51
N TRP A 624 -14.42 -31.28 3.72
CA TRP A 624 -14.61 -32.30 2.71
C TRP A 624 -16.06 -32.30 2.23
N SER A 625 -16.28 -32.29 0.93
CA SER A 625 -17.56 -32.38 0.29
C SER A 625 -17.74 -33.78 -0.30
N PHE A 626 -18.64 -34.55 0.28
CA PHE A 626 -19.12 -35.80 -0.29
C PHE A 626 -20.32 -35.53 -1.16
N GLU A 627 -20.33 -36.08 -2.38
CA GLU A 627 -21.46 -36.00 -3.30
C GLU A 627 -21.81 -37.38 -3.82
N VAL A 628 -23.11 -37.65 -3.96
CA VAL A 628 -23.64 -38.88 -4.51
C VAL A 628 -24.78 -38.61 -5.49
N ARG A 629 -24.77 -39.31 -6.63
CA ARG A 629 -25.81 -39.27 -7.65
C ARG A 629 -26.29 -40.68 -7.93
N ALA A 630 -27.53 -40.82 -8.34
CA ALA A 630 -28.11 -42.08 -8.73
C ALA A 630 -28.44 -42.07 -10.25
N GLN A 631 -28.37 -43.23 -10.89
CA GLN A 631 -28.75 -43.45 -12.27
C GLN A 631 -29.79 -44.55 -12.34
N GLU A 632 -30.85 -44.33 -13.12
CA GLU A 632 -31.89 -45.33 -13.35
C GLU A 632 -31.39 -46.45 -14.28
N PRO A 633 -31.72 -47.74 -14.00
CA PRO A 633 -31.31 -48.84 -14.84
C PRO A 633 -31.71 -48.65 -16.29
N GLY A 634 -30.76 -48.81 -17.19
CA GLY A 634 -30.98 -48.70 -18.64
C GLY A 634 -31.12 -47.29 -19.19
N THR A 635 -30.83 -46.25 -18.38
CA THR A 635 -30.78 -44.85 -18.81
C THR A 635 -29.38 -44.28 -18.60
N GLU A 636 -29.09 -43.14 -19.25
CA GLU A 636 -27.87 -42.35 -18.97
C GLU A 636 -28.15 -41.16 -18.05
N THR A 637 -29.37 -41.07 -17.51
CA THR A 637 -29.81 -39.93 -16.72
C THR A 637 -29.38 -40.08 -15.26
N TRP A 638 -28.56 -39.16 -14.80
CA TRP A 638 -28.12 -39.07 -13.43
C TRP A 638 -28.90 -38.04 -12.62
N THR A 639 -28.99 -38.24 -11.28
CA THR A 639 -29.49 -37.19 -10.36
C THR A 639 -28.72 -35.91 -10.57
N SER A 640 -29.42 -34.80 -10.75
CA SER A 640 -28.83 -33.48 -10.84
C SER A 640 -29.69 -32.44 -10.08
N PRO A 641 -29.17 -31.69 -9.12
CA PRO A 641 -27.83 -31.80 -8.55
C PRO A 641 -27.65 -33.09 -7.74
N PRO A 642 -26.40 -33.56 -7.56
CA PRO A 642 -26.13 -34.69 -6.67
C PRO A 642 -26.53 -34.37 -5.22
N ALA A 643 -26.87 -35.40 -4.41
CA ALA A 643 -26.99 -35.21 -2.98
C ALA A 643 -25.59 -35.00 -2.39
N GLY A 644 -25.45 -34.03 -1.48
CA GLY A 644 -24.16 -33.66 -0.91
C GLY A 644 -24.18 -33.57 0.62
N TRP A 645 -23.05 -33.83 1.23
CA TRP A 645 -22.80 -33.65 2.67
C TRP A 645 -21.41 -33.08 2.90
N LEU A 646 -21.30 -32.08 3.79
CA LEU A 646 -20.02 -31.49 4.18
C LEU A 646 -19.56 -32.03 5.53
N VAL A 647 -18.26 -32.35 5.61
CA VAL A 647 -17.61 -32.79 6.85
C VAL A 647 -16.35 -31.97 7.06
N ARG A 648 -16.24 -31.26 8.18
CA ARG A 648 -14.98 -30.63 8.58
C ARG A 648 -14.19 -31.64 9.42
N VAL A 649 -13.01 -31.99 8.97
CA VAL A 649 -11.99 -32.67 9.76
C VAL A 649 -11.12 -31.60 10.38
N ASP A 650 -11.02 -31.60 11.70
CA ASP A 650 -10.29 -30.56 12.43
C ASP A 650 -9.63 -31.15 13.68
N ARG A 651 -8.31 -31.25 13.62
CA ARG A 651 -7.45 -31.75 14.73
C ARG A 651 -6.69 -30.61 15.40
N ALA A 652 -6.67 -29.43 14.75
CA ALA A 652 -5.97 -28.28 15.24
C ALA A 652 -6.80 -27.60 16.36
N GLY A 653 -6.18 -27.28 17.46
CA GLY A 653 -6.81 -26.39 18.44
C GLY A 653 -6.72 -24.93 18.01
N PRO A 654 -7.53 -24.04 18.61
CA PRO A 654 -7.62 -22.66 18.19
C PRO A 654 -6.26 -21.94 18.25
N ALA A 655 -5.89 -21.29 17.17
CA ALA A 655 -4.74 -20.39 17.09
C ALA A 655 -5.17 -18.98 17.54
N PHE A 656 -4.20 -18.20 18.03
CA PHE A 656 -4.44 -16.82 18.42
C PHE A 656 -3.53 -15.90 17.63
N LEU A 657 -4.08 -14.77 17.19
CA LEU A 657 -3.35 -13.64 16.66
C LEU A 657 -3.19 -12.59 17.75
N LEU A 658 -2.02 -11.93 17.79
CA LEU A 658 -1.82 -10.78 18.65
C LEU A 658 -2.35 -9.55 17.90
N ALA A 659 -3.50 -9.04 18.33
CA ALA A 659 -4.13 -7.87 17.73
C ALA A 659 -3.50 -6.57 18.23
N ASP A 660 -3.03 -6.55 19.48
CA ASP A 660 -2.30 -5.45 20.09
C ASP A 660 -1.32 -5.99 21.14
N GLY A 661 -0.15 -5.39 21.23
CA GLY A 661 0.86 -5.84 22.19
C GLY A 661 2.10 -4.94 22.18
N PRO A 662 3.04 -5.21 23.10
CA PRO A 662 4.32 -4.57 23.03
C PRO A 662 5.03 -4.91 21.73
N GLY A 663 5.75 -3.96 21.16
CA GLY A 663 6.67 -4.25 20.05
C GLY A 663 7.68 -5.33 20.44
N ASN A 664 8.34 -5.94 19.44
CA ASN A 664 9.35 -6.99 19.67
C ASN A 664 10.40 -6.59 20.72
N VAL A 665 10.71 -5.30 20.79
CA VAL A 665 11.56 -4.70 21.84
C VAL A 665 10.89 -3.43 22.36
N THR A 666 10.81 -3.26 23.69
CA THR A 666 10.18 -2.11 24.33
C THR A 666 10.96 -1.65 25.58
N SER A 667 10.86 -0.37 25.91
CA SER A 667 11.35 0.18 27.17
C SER A 667 10.28 0.23 28.27
N SER A 668 9.09 -0.30 28.04
CA SER A 668 8.01 -0.31 29.04
C SER A 668 8.12 -1.49 30.00
N HIS A 669 7.97 -1.25 31.29
CA HIS A 669 7.78 -2.30 32.32
C HIS A 669 6.40 -2.93 32.30
N GLU A 670 5.50 -2.43 31.47
CA GLU A 670 4.13 -2.89 31.35
C GLU A 670 3.91 -3.42 29.93
N ALA A 671 3.19 -4.51 29.83
CA ALA A 671 2.70 -5.04 28.56
C ALA A 671 1.18 -5.17 28.63
N ARG A 672 0.51 -4.68 27.60
CA ARG A 672 -0.88 -4.96 27.30
C ARG A 672 -0.91 -5.78 26.03
N LEU A 673 -1.60 -6.90 26.09
CA LEU A 673 -1.75 -7.80 24.96
C LEU A 673 -3.24 -7.99 24.70
N VAL A 674 -3.62 -7.94 23.44
CA VAL A 674 -4.97 -8.22 22.97
C VAL A 674 -4.88 -9.39 21.98
N PHE A 675 -5.58 -10.48 22.26
CA PHE A 675 -5.55 -11.69 21.46
C PHE A 675 -6.87 -11.89 20.75
N VAL A 676 -6.79 -12.32 19.51
CA VAL A 676 -7.96 -12.72 18.73
C VAL A 676 -7.82 -14.19 18.39
N PRO A 677 -8.81 -15.02 18.69
CA PRO A 677 -8.81 -16.38 18.18
C PRO A 677 -9.00 -16.35 16.65
N ALA A 678 -8.16 -17.09 15.95
CA ALA A 678 -8.32 -17.29 14.50
C ALA A 678 -9.48 -18.26 14.20
N ASP A 679 -9.84 -19.13 15.18
CA ASP A 679 -10.90 -20.12 15.09
C ASP A 679 -11.84 -20.04 16.30
N GLY A 680 -13.01 -20.67 16.19
CA GLY A 680 -14.02 -20.69 17.25
C GLY A 680 -13.50 -21.29 18.56
N VAL A 681 -13.38 -20.49 19.61
CA VAL A 681 -12.99 -20.91 20.96
C VAL A 681 -14.26 -21.31 21.74
N GLN A 682 -14.19 -22.45 22.42
CA GLN A 682 -15.20 -22.83 23.44
C GLN A 682 -14.54 -22.91 24.81
N GLY A 683 -15.07 -22.14 25.77
CA GLY A 683 -14.61 -22.15 27.16
C GLY A 683 -13.59 -21.05 27.47
N ALA A 684 -12.90 -21.19 28.60
CA ALA A 684 -11.98 -20.16 29.10
C ALA A 684 -10.65 -20.14 28.32
N ILE A 685 -10.17 -18.94 28.02
CA ILE A 685 -8.83 -18.71 27.52
C ILE A 685 -7.89 -18.49 28.70
N THR A 686 -6.80 -19.22 28.75
CA THR A 686 -5.81 -19.10 29.83
C THR A 686 -4.49 -18.55 29.30
N CYS A 687 -4.03 -17.47 29.89
CA CYS A 687 -2.74 -16.87 29.63
C CYS A 687 -1.72 -17.18 30.73
N ARG A 688 -0.46 -17.44 30.35
CA ARG A 688 0.68 -17.61 31.26
C ARG A 688 1.87 -16.78 30.78
N VAL A 689 2.34 -15.90 31.63
CA VAL A 689 3.54 -15.11 31.34
C VAL A 689 4.74 -15.78 32.00
N ASP A 690 5.82 -15.99 31.23
CA ASP A 690 7.10 -16.60 31.67
C ASP A 690 6.94 -17.89 32.45
N GLY A 691 5.95 -18.73 32.05
CA GLY A 691 5.65 -19.99 32.75
C GLY A 691 5.00 -19.85 34.11
N GLY A 692 4.61 -18.62 34.50
CA GLY A 692 3.94 -18.32 35.76
C GLY A 692 2.54 -18.92 35.90
N LYS A 693 1.81 -18.46 36.91
CA LYS A 693 0.44 -18.92 37.16
C LYS A 693 -0.49 -18.53 36.00
N GLY A 694 -1.39 -19.44 35.61
CA GLY A 694 -2.42 -19.18 34.64
C GLY A 694 -3.37 -18.08 35.11
N THR A 695 -3.64 -17.10 34.24
CA THR A 695 -4.62 -16.05 34.43
C THR A 695 -5.72 -16.24 33.42
N ASP A 696 -6.95 -15.99 33.77
CA ASP A 696 -8.08 -15.97 32.86
C ASP A 696 -7.96 -14.73 31.99
N CYS A 697 -7.96 -14.92 30.67
CA CYS A 697 -7.93 -13.88 29.66
C CYS A 697 -9.00 -14.14 28.57
N SER A 698 -10.15 -14.67 29.00
CA SER A 698 -11.26 -15.01 28.10
C SER A 698 -11.91 -13.80 27.43
N ASP A 699 -11.63 -12.60 27.94
CA ASP A 699 -11.97 -11.31 27.29
C ASP A 699 -11.02 -10.95 26.15
N GLY A 700 -10.07 -11.83 25.80
CA GLY A 700 -9.05 -11.57 24.78
C GLY A 700 -7.96 -10.59 25.22
N ARG A 701 -7.85 -10.26 26.53
CA ARG A 701 -6.94 -9.22 27.01
C ARG A 701 -6.08 -9.71 28.16
N LEU A 702 -4.84 -9.27 28.17
CA LEU A 702 -3.91 -9.48 29.27
C LEU A 702 -3.13 -8.20 29.56
N SER A 703 -3.14 -7.75 30.80
CA SER A 703 -2.29 -6.65 31.27
C SER A 703 -1.32 -7.15 32.32
N VAL A 704 -0.03 -6.91 32.13
CA VAL A 704 1.06 -7.30 33.04
C VAL A 704 1.91 -6.07 33.32
N SER A 705 2.34 -5.93 34.57
CA SER A 705 3.19 -4.81 35.00
C SER A 705 4.36 -5.30 35.84
N GLY A 706 5.40 -4.47 35.98
CA GLY A 706 6.57 -4.76 36.79
C GLY A 706 7.50 -5.81 36.19
N LEU A 707 7.47 -6.00 34.89
CA LEU A 707 8.34 -6.92 34.19
C LEU A 707 9.80 -6.44 34.21
N PRO A 708 10.81 -7.31 34.49
CA PRO A 708 12.21 -6.95 34.48
C PRO A 708 12.76 -6.78 33.06
N LYS A 709 13.99 -6.32 32.91
CA LYS A 709 14.72 -6.36 31.64
C LYS A 709 14.95 -7.81 31.19
N GLY A 710 14.68 -8.10 29.94
CA GLY A 710 14.89 -9.42 29.34
C GLY A 710 13.79 -9.82 28.39
N SER A 711 13.87 -11.03 27.88
CA SER A 711 12.84 -11.63 27.03
C SER A 711 11.70 -12.16 27.87
N HIS A 712 10.49 -11.82 27.49
CA HIS A 712 9.24 -12.26 28.10
C HIS A 712 8.40 -13.01 27.09
N THR A 713 7.64 -13.98 27.58
CA THR A 713 6.81 -14.84 26.76
C THR A 713 5.44 -15.00 27.40
N VAL A 714 4.38 -14.79 26.63
CA VAL A 714 3.04 -15.17 27.01
C VAL A 714 2.60 -16.39 26.21
N ARG A 715 2.08 -17.38 26.93
CA ARG A 715 1.46 -18.58 26.34
C ARG A 715 -0.04 -18.51 26.53
N VAL A 716 -0.78 -18.45 25.42
CA VAL A 716 -2.25 -18.44 25.37
C VAL A 716 -2.72 -19.84 25.04
N THR A 717 -3.69 -20.35 25.79
CA THR A 717 -4.20 -21.72 25.65
C THR A 717 -5.73 -21.70 25.71
N ALA A 718 -6.38 -22.30 24.73
CA ALA A 718 -7.82 -22.52 24.72
C ALA A 718 -8.20 -23.81 24.00
N ALA A 719 -9.46 -24.22 24.11
CA ALA A 719 -10.01 -25.33 23.35
C ALA A 719 -11.11 -24.87 22.40
N ASP A 720 -11.24 -25.56 21.26
CA ASP A 720 -12.37 -25.40 20.34
C ASP A 720 -13.59 -26.21 20.74
N ALA A 721 -14.64 -26.18 19.92
CA ALA A 721 -15.87 -26.92 20.10
C ALA A 721 -15.70 -28.47 20.03
N LEU A 722 -14.66 -28.94 19.38
CA LEU A 722 -14.29 -30.32 19.26
C LEU A 722 -13.39 -30.80 20.41
N GLY A 723 -12.94 -29.87 21.27
CA GLY A 723 -12.04 -30.12 22.38
C GLY A 723 -10.57 -30.24 21.97
N ASN A 724 -10.18 -29.75 20.75
CA ASN A 724 -8.78 -29.60 20.41
C ASN A 724 -8.19 -28.43 21.20
N VAL A 725 -7.03 -28.65 21.79
CA VAL A 725 -6.36 -27.60 22.58
C VAL A 725 -5.32 -26.92 21.76
N GLY A 726 -5.56 -25.63 21.52
CA GLY A 726 -4.62 -24.75 20.88
C GLY A 726 -3.69 -24.06 21.86
N VAL A 727 -2.47 -23.78 21.42
CA VAL A 727 -1.45 -23.07 22.18
C VAL A 727 -0.74 -22.11 21.26
N THR A 728 -0.85 -20.82 21.55
CA THR A 728 -0.09 -19.79 20.85
C THR A 728 0.85 -19.08 21.81
N THR A 729 2.02 -18.70 21.32
CA THR A 729 3.05 -18.07 22.15
C THR A 729 3.49 -16.77 21.50
N PHE A 730 3.50 -15.69 22.28
CA PHE A 730 4.01 -14.39 21.86
C PHE A 730 5.21 -14.03 22.73
N THR A 731 6.24 -13.48 22.11
CA THR A 731 7.50 -13.14 22.79
C THR A 731 7.87 -11.70 22.48
N TRP A 732 8.33 -10.97 23.51
CA TRP A 732 8.89 -9.63 23.36
C TRP A 732 10.08 -9.44 24.31
N THR A 733 10.88 -8.42 24.08
CA THR A 733 12.05 -8.09 24.92
C THR A 733 11.89 -6.72 25.55
N ILE A 734 12.14 -6.63 26.82
CA ILE A 734 12.20 -5.36 27.56
C ILE A 734 13.66 -4.92 27.68
N ASP A 735 13.99 -3.77 27.13
CA ASP A 735 15.31 -3.17 27.24
C ASP A 735 15.22 -1.69 27.67
N PHE A 736 15.92 -1.36 28.75
CA PHE A 736 16.08 0.00 29.28
C PHE A 736 17.47 0.57 28.99
N GLY A 737 18.30 -0.14 28.28
CA GLY A 737 19.71 0.19 28.08
C GLY A 737 19.93 1.10 26.90
N ALA A 738 20.16 2.37 27.09
CA ALA A 738 20.49 3.27 26.00
C ALA A 738 21.79 2.86 25.28
N PRO A 739 21.87 2.96 23.93
CA PRO A 739 23.04 2.56 23.16
C PRO A 739 24.26 3.43 23.44
N LYS A 740 25.48 2.91 23.20
CA LYS A 740 26.74 3.62 23.40
C LYS A 740 27.30 4.10 22.07
N VAL A 741 26.94 5.32 21.70
CA VAL A 741 27.37 5.98 20.46
C VAL A 741 28.78 6.54 20.55
N ARG A 742 29.50 6.55 19.44
CA ARG A 742 30.80 7.22 19.27
C ARG A 742 30.95 7.76 17.85
N ILE A 743 31.70 8.85 17.73
CA ILE A 743 32.18 9.38 16.46
C ILE A 743 33.53 8.70 16.15
N VAL A 744 33.59 7.93 15.08
CA VAL A 744 34.78 7.14 14.68
C VAL A 744 35.69 7.94 13.76
N LYS A 745 35.11 8.72 12.82
CA LYS A 745 35.81 9.65 11.93
C LYS A 745 35.18 11.02 12.08
N ARG A 746 36.01 12.06 11.98
CA ARG A 746 35.63 13.45 12.16
C ARG A 746 36.64 14.35 11.46
N PRO A 747 36.29 15.58 11.05
CA PRO A 747 37.26 16.57 10.58
C PRO A 747 38.28 16.94 11.65
N GLU A 748 39.36 17.59 11.27
CA GLU A 748 40.31 18.19 12.20
C GLU A 748 39.64 19.32 12.99
N ARG A 749 40.26 19.71 14.12
CA ARG A 749 39.67 20.72 15.01
C ARG A 749 39.67 22.13 14.37
N PHE A 750 40.60 22.38 13.48
CA PHE A 750 40.68 23.53 12.59
C PHE A 750 40.91 23.01 11.20
N THR A 751 40.16 23.44 10.22
CA THR A 751 40.23 22.93 8.85
C THR A 751 39.97 24.03 7.84
N SER A 752 40.71 23.99 6.75
CA SER A 752 40.47 24.84 5.59
C SER A 752 39.47 24.25 4.59
N ILE A 753 38.85 23.15 4.93
CA ILE A 753 37.87 22.46 4.09
C ILE A 753 36.47 22.78 4.61
N GLY A 754 35.65 23.40 3.77
CA GLY A 754 34.25 23.73 4.07
C GLY A 754 33.31 22.53 4.12
N GLU A 755 33.82 21.30 3.98
CA GLU A 755 33.06 20.06 4.12
C GLU A 755 33.54 19.28 5.35
N ALA A 756 32.59 18.66 6.08
CA ALA A 756 32.91 17.88 7.27
C ALA A 756 32.30 16.48 7.17
N THR A 757 33.12 15.44 7.03
CA THR A 757 32.69 14.05 6.99
C THR A 757 32.82 13.40 8.36
N PHE A 758 31.75 12.74 8.80
CA PHE A 758 31.72 11.99 10.05
C PHE A 758 31.39 10.53 9.79
N ARG A 759 31.96 9.64 10.63
CA ARG A 759 31.55 8.26 10.72
C ARG A 759 31.15 7.96 12.15
N LEU A 760 29.96 7.41 12.33
CA LEU A 760 29.37 7.05 13.61
C LEU A 760 29.42 5.53 13.83
N ALA A 761 29.37 5.10 15.06
CA ALA A 761 29.20 3.70 15.40
C ALA A 761 28.54 3.55 16.78
N SER A 762 27.74 2.52 16.96
CA SER A 762 27.31 2.01 18.24
C SER A 762 28.23 0.88 18.72
N ARG A 763 28.46 0.77 20.03
CA ARG A 763 29.26 -0.30 20.63
C ARG A 763 28.43 -1.44 21.20
N SER A 764 27.14 -1.22 21.43
CA SER A 764 26.29 -2.15 22.17
C SER A 764 25.32 -2.92 21.28
N GLU A 765 24.75 -2.28 20.26
CA GLU A 765 23.69 -2.82 19.40
C GLU A 765 23.49 -1.96 18.16
N PRO A 766 22.82 -2.46 17.12
CA PRO A 766 22.37 -1.61 16.02
C PRO A 766 21.56 -0.45 16.55
N SER A 767 21.86 0.76 16.12
CA SER A 767 21.22 1.98 16.61
C SER A 767 20.90 2.89 15.44
N LEU A 768 19.75 3.51 15.48
CA LEU A 768 19.45 4.66 14.65
C LEU A 768 20.18 5.86 15.25
N PHE A 769 20.83 6.67 14.41
CA PHE A 769 21.48 7.89 14.86
C PHE A 769 20.59 9.09 14.60
N VAL A 770 20.60 10.02 15.53
CA VAL A 770 19.95 11.33 15.43
C VAL A 770 21.00 12.39 15.68
N CYS A 771 21.07 13.40 14.82
CA CYS A 771 22.08 14.44 14.88
C CYS A 771 21.45 15.83 14.92
N THR A 772 22.23 16.79 15.44
CA THR A 772 22.01 18.22 15.21
C THR A 772 23.33 18.90 14.92
N LEU A 773 23.34 19.72 13.88
CA LEU A 773 24.45 20.57 13.49
C LEU A 773 24.11 22.00 13.91
N ASP A 774 25.01 22.66 14.66
CA ASP A 774 24.95 24.09 15.09
C ASP A 774 23.62 24.50 15.75
N GLY A 775 22.94 23.53 16.37
CA GLY A 775 21.68 23.80 17.07
C GLY A 775 20.46 23.82 16.13
N LEU A 776 20.61 23.41 14.90
CA LEU A 776 19.49 23.11 13.99
C LEU A 776 18.60 22.01 14.56
N PRO A 777 17.36 21.84 14.10
CA PRO A 777 16.50 20.75 14.50
C PRO A 777 17.17 19.37 14.40
N GLU A 778 16.76 18.45 15.26
CA GLU A 778 17.24 17.07 15.23
C GLU A 778 16.83 16.40 13.90
N MET A 779 17.75 15.69 13.28
CA MET A 779 17.53 14.94 12.05
C MET A 779 18.08 13.52 12.19
N PRO A 780 17.47 12.51 11.53
CA PRO A 780 18.10 11.21 11.35
C PRO A 780 19.45 11.38 10.67
N CYS A 781 20.42 10.58 11.05
CA CYS A 781 21.73 10.59 10.43
C CYS A 781 22.25 9.17 10.21
N ASP A 782 22.89 8.96 9.10
CA ASP A 782 23.49 7.69 8.72
C ASP A 782 24.78 7.43 9.53
N ASP A 783 25.27 6.21 9.47
CA ASP A 783 26.56 5.85 10.09
C ASP A 783 27.73 6.59 9.45
N THR A 784 27.58 7.07 8.21
CA THR A 784 28.54 7.91 7.49
C THR A 784 27.77 9.07 6.86
N MET A 785 28.17 10.30 7.19
CA MET A 785 27.52 11.50 6.69
C MET A 785 28.53 12.60 6.40
N SER A 786 28.22 13.49 5.49
CA SER A 786 28.98 14.69 5.17
C SER A 786 28.08 15.91 5.24
N PHE A 787 28.61 16.98 5.79
CA PHE A 787 27.98 18.30 5.84
C PHE A 787 28.80 19.28 5.01
N GLY A 788 28.16 20.10 4.20
CA GLY A 788 28.83 21.15 3.41
C GLY A 788 27.93 21.70 2.32
N PRO A 789 28.30 22.89 1.77
CA PRO A 789 29.37 23.73 2.27
C PRO A 789 29.05 24.39 3.61
N LEU A 790 29.97 24.32 4.58
CA LEU A 790 29.85 24.97 5.88
C LEU A 790 30.43 26.39 5.81
N GLY A 791 29.84 27.31 6.55
CA GLY A 791 30.34 28.68 6.68
C GLY A 791 31.64 28.80 7.49
N GLU A 792 32.25 29.97 7.46
CA GLU A 792 33.40 30.30 8.30
C GLU A 792 33.05 30.31 9.79
N GLY A 793 33.92 29.76 10.60
CA GLY A 793 33.79 29.84 12.06
C GLY A 793 33.55 28.52 12.79
N PRO A 794 33.06 28.59 14.03
CA PRO A 794 32.91 27.39 14.87
C PRO A 794 31.63 26.61 14.54
N HIS A 795 31.77 25.29 14.37
CA HIS A 795 30.71 24.34 14.18
C HIS A 795 30.61 23.33 15.33
N LYS A 796 29.41 22.77 15.53
CA LYS A 796 29.12 21.81 16.56
C LYS A 796 28.16 20.73 16.05
N LEU A 797 28.63 19.50 16.03
CA LEU A 797 27.78 18.33 15.84
C LEU A 797 27.47 17.68 17.19
N ALA A 798 26.20 17.39 17.45
CA ALA A 798 25.76 16.51 18.52
C ALA A 798 25.02 15.32 17.97
N VAL A 799 25.35 14.11 18.45
CA VAL A 799 24.82 12.83 17.94
C VAL A 799 24.26 12.02 19.10
N TRP A 800 23.06 11.48 18.92
CA TRP A 800 22.43 10.49 19.79
C TRP A 800 22.24 9.18 19.06
N GLY A 801 22.15 8.08 19.77
CA GLY A 801 21.66 6.81 19.28
C GLY A 801 20.31 6.49 19.90
N LEU A 802 19.47 5.84 19.12
CA LEU A 802 18.24 5.20 19.57
C LEU A 802 18.39 3.71 19.31
N ASP A 803 18.09 2.87 20.30
CA ASP A 803 18.00 1.42 20.11
C ASP A 803 16.60 1.00 19.60
N ALA A 804 16.40 -0.29 19.43
CA ALA A 804 15.11 -0.85 19.00
C ALA A 804 13.99 -0.63 20.03
N ALA A 805 14.32 -0.38 21.29
CA ALA A 805 13.37 -0.02 22.34
C ALA A 805 13.14 1.50 22.45
N LEU A 806 13.72 2.30 21.55
CA LEU A 806 13.71 3.75 21.53
C LEU A 806 14.40 4.39 22.76
N ASN A 807 15.27 3.66 23.46
CA ASN A 807 16.07 4.27 24.51
C ASN A 807 17.11 5.20 23.89
N ARG A 808 17.12 6.43 24.36
CA ARG A 808 17.97 7.47 23.81
C ARG A 808 19.31 7.57 24.55
N ALA A 809 20.41 7.51 23.81
CA ALA A 809 21.76 7.73 24.34
C ALA A 809 21.96 9.15 24.80
N ARG A 810 22.96 9.36 25.65
CA ARG A 810 23.48 10.74 25.91
C ARG A 810 24.19 11.23 24.63
N PRO A 811 24.09 12.55 24.30
CA PRO A 811 24.71 13.09 23.11
C PRO A 811 26.23 13.00 23.14
N VAL A 812 26.82 12.57 22.04
CA VAL A 812 28.24 12.73 21.77
C VAL A 812 28.44 14.01 20.99
N VAL A 813 29.20 14.94 21.51
CA VAL A 813 29.37 16.27 20.91
C VAL A 813 30.80 16.45 20.38
N TYR A 814 30.93 16.89 19.14
CA TYR A 814 32.17 17.32 18.54
C TYR A 814 32.09 18.77 18.11
N ARG A 815 33.20 19.52 18.27
CA ARG A 815 33.34 20.92 17.88
C ARG A 815 34.59 21.08 17.04
N TRP A 816 34.48 21.82 15.95
CA TRP A 816 35.56 22.19 15.05
C TRP A 816 35.33 23.60 14.54
N ALA A 817 36.28 24.14 13.80
CA ALA A 817 36.16 25.43 13.13
C ALA A 817 36.60 25.28 11.67
N VAL A 818 35.82 25.86 10.78
CA VAL A 818 36.15 26.02 9.37
C VAL A 818 36.80 27.42 9.22
N ASP A 819 37.92 27.46 8.56
CA ASP A 819 38.65 28.67 8.25
C ASP A 819 39.33 28.49 6.91
N THR A 820 38.74 29.08 5.89
CA THR A 820 39.24 28.98 4.50
C THR A 820 40.02 30.22 4.09
N ILE A 821 40.18 31.19 5.00
CA ILE A 821 40.76 32.49 4.71
C ILE A 821 42.24 32.45 5.03
N PRO A 822 43.14 32.65 4.06
CA PRO A 822 44.56 32.76 4.32
C PRO A 822 44.92 33.93 5.25
N PRO A 823 45.85 33.73 6.15
CA PRO A 823 46.27 34.81 7.06
C PRO A 823 46.89 36.01 6.30
N GLY A 824 46.54 37.18 6.74
CA GLY A 824 47.18 38.41 6.24
C GLY A 824 48.61 38.52 6.74
N LEU A 825 49.52 38.91 5.90
CA LEU A 825 50.94 39.09 6.20
C LEU A 825 51.40 40.52 5.83
N LEU A 826 52.09 41.16 6.75
CA LEU A 826 52.82 42.43 6.46
C LEU A 826 54.26 42.26 6.92
N LEU A 827 55.18 42.48 5.97
CA LEU A 827 56.61 42.46 6.18
C LEU A 827 57.18 43.88 6.27
N THR A 828 57.84 44.24 7.40
CA THR A 828 58.53 45.50 7.63
C THR A 828 59.98 45.26 8.10
N GLY A 829 60.78 46.25 8.21
CA GLY A 829 62.16 46.12 8.69
C GLY A 829 63.24 46.69 7.74
N SER A 830 64.46 46.39 8.08
CA SER A 830 65.64 46.88 7.33
C SER A 830 66.58 45.74 6.95
N PRO A 831 67.17 45.74 5.78
CA PRO A 831 67.16 46.76 4.75
C PRO A 831 65.88 46.91 3.97
N GLU A 832 65.62 48.07 3.35
CA GLU A 832 64.48 48.29 2.45
C GLU A 832 64.62 47.49 1.17
N ASP A 833 63.49 47.18 0.50
CA ASP A 833 63.43 46.42 -0.75
C ASP A 833 64.14 47.20 -1.86
N GLY A 834 65.01 46.51 -2.60
CA GLY A 834 65.83 47.11 -3.62
C GLY A 834 66.96 47.97 -3.09
N GLY A 835 67.14 48.08 -1.78
CA GLY A 835 68.12 48.90 -1.07
C GLY A 835 69.57 48.39 -1.19
N SER A 836 70.58 49.27 -0.92
CA SER A 836 71.95 48.90 -0.72
C SER A 836 72.42 49.41 0.63
N THR A 837 73.12 48.61 1.37
CA THR A 837 73.64 48.93 2.73
C THR A 837 75.02 48.40 2.94
N ALA A 838 75.81 49.04 3.80
CA ALA A 838 77.07 48.54 4.29
C ALA A 838 76.94 47.72 5.59
N ASP A 839 75.72 47.69 6.16
CA ASP A 839 75.42 46.89 7.35
C ASP A 839 75.26 45.42 6.92
N THR A 840 75.98 44.54 7.62
CA THR A 840 75.90 43.09 7.47
C THR A 840 74.80 42.46 8.28
N THR A 841 73.86 43.25 8.83
CA THR A 841 72.75 42.84 9.65
C THR A 841 71.45 43.12 8.91
N ALA A 842 70.52 42.20 8.90
CA ALA A 842 69.17 42.44 8.47
C ALA A 842 68.15 42.05 9.57
N SER A 843 67.13 42.87 9.77
CA SER A 843 66.10 42.63 10.78
C SER A 843 64.73 42.86 10.15
N PHE A 844 63.86 41.85 10.20
CA PHE A 844 62.54 41.88 9.62
C PHE A 844 61.47 41.59 10.67
N ASP A 845 60.48 42.49 10.76
CA ASP A 845 59.28 42.26 11.56
C ASP A 845 58.16 41.73 10.69
N VAL A 846 57.59 40.61 11.13
CA VAL A 846 56.49 39.94 10.44
C VAL A 846 55.24 40.12 11.25
N TRP A 847 54.29 40.87 10.78
CA TRP A 847 52.97 40.99 11.35
C TRP A 847 52.01 40.02 10.64
N GLN A 848 51.14 39.40 11.43
CA GLN A 848 50.10 38.48 10.92
C GLN A 848 48.73 38.88 11.43
N SER A 849 47.69 38.74 10.60
CA SER A 849 46.34 39.11 10.98
C SER A 849 45.73 38.16 12.04
N GLU A 850 46.30 36.98 12.14
CA GLU A 850 45.85 35.91 13.05
C GLU A 850 47.03 35.03 13.48
N PRO A 851 46.92 34.26 14.56
CA PRO A 851 47.97 33.37 15.05
C PRO A 851 48.28 32.23 14.08
N GLY A 852 49.50 32.20 13.55
CA GLY A 852 50.01 31.19 12.62
C GLY A 852 51.49 30.89 12.84
N LEU A 853 52.01 29.92 12.13
CA LEU A 853 53.44 29.61 12.06
C LEU A 853 54.06 30.45 10.93
N ILE A 854 55.17 31.13 11.25
CA ILE A 854 55.94 31.94 10.29
C ILE A 854 57.04 31.03 9.71
N TYR A 855 57.17 31.03 8.40
CA TYR A 855 58.22 30.31 7.66
C TYR A 855 59.02 31.29 6.87
N CYS A 856 60.37 31.24 7.02
CA CYS A 856 61.31 32.12 6.41
C CYS A 856 62.32 31.39 5.52
N SER A 857 62.78 32.04 4.49
CA SER A 857 63.88 31.66 3.58
C SER A 857 64.78 32.84 3.36
N LEU A 858 66.09 32.64 3.47
CA LEU A 858 67.11 33.55 3.07
C LEU A 858 67.89 33.02 1.88
N ASP A 859 68.09 33.82 0.85
CA ASP A 859 68.87 33.53 -0.36
C ASP A 859 68.48 32.21 -1.07
N GLY A 860 67.16 31.91 -1.07
CA GLY A 860 66.66 30.73 -1.70
C GLY A 860 66.84 29.41 -0.93
N ALA A 861 67.22 29.47 0.34
CA ALA A 861 67.25 28.33 1.24
C ALA A 861 65.81 27.72 1.41
N GLU A 862 65.71 26.50 1.81
CA GLU A 862 64.39 25.89 2.16
C GLU A 862 63.72 26.69 3.26
N PHE A 863 62.38 26.85 3.14
CA PHE A 863 61.60 27.53 4.16
C PHE A 863 61.68 26.78 5.50
N ALA A 864 62.05 27.48 6.55
CA ALA A 864 62.15 26.99 7.91
C ALA A 864 61.31 27.83 8.87
N PRO A 865 60.73 27.23 9.95
CA PRO A 865 60.03 27.99 10.96
C PRO A 865 60.93 29.07 11.54
N CYS A 866 60.38 30.29 11.67
CA CYS A 866 61.10 31.44 12.21
C CYS A 866 60.17 32.24 13.16
N VAL A 867 60.75 33.21 13.88
CA VAL A 867 60.02 34.03 14.85
C VAL A 867 60.32 35.51 14.60
N SER A 868 59.28 36.31 14.57
CA SER A 868 59.40 37.79 14.44
C SER A 868 59.89 38.42 15.74
N PRO A 869 60.83 39.35 15.72
CA PRO A 869 61.60 39.77 14.55
C PRO A 869 62.62 38.73 14.10
N VAL A 870 62.78 38.58 12.78
CA VAL A 870 63.79 37.70 12.15
C VAL A 870 65.07 38.48 11.94
N ILE A 871 66.15 38.05 12.58
CA ILE A 871 67.45 38.82 12.52
C ILE A 871 68.51 37.91 11.91
N TYR A 872 69.21 38.45 10.92
CA TYR A 872 70.36 37.83 10.29
C TYR A 872 71.59 38.70 10.59
N LEU A 873 72.67 38.08 10.97
CA LEU A 873 73.94 38.72 11.35
C LEU A 873 75.06 38.18 10.47
N GLY A 874 76.03 39.06 10.11
CA GLY A 874 77.21 38.67 9.36
C GLY A 874 76.97 38.29 7.91
N LEU A 875 76.04 38.93 7.24
CA LEU A 875 75.69 38.70 5.85
C LEU A 875 76.88 39.04 4.98
N ALA A 876 77.19 38.22 3.95
CA ALA A 876 78.27 38.45 3.01
C ALA A 876 78.03 39.67 2.13
N ALA A 877 79.08 40.27 1.59
CA ALA A 877 78.89 41.29 0.53
C ALA A 877 78.31 40.66 -0.72
N GLY A 878 77.22 41.19 -1.22
CA GLY A 878 76.51 40.65 -2.39
C GLY A 878 75.00 40.85 -2.28
N PRO A 879 74.25 40.37 -3.29
CA PRO A 879 72.79 40.40 -3.28
C PRO A 879 72.22 39.35 -2.31
N HIS A 880 71.22 39.77 -1.53
CA HIS A 880 70.47 38.92 -0.60
C HIS A 880 68.97 39.01 -0.90
N SER A 881 68.24 37.93 -0.59
CA SER A 881 66.81 37.88 -0.68
C SER A 881 66.21 37.20 0.56
N PHE A 882 65.23 37.82 1.15
CA PHE A 882 64.43 37.23 2.24
C PHE A 882 63.01 37.03 1.79
N GLN A 883 62.48 35.84 2.06
CA GLN A 883 61.07 35.43 1.77
C GLN A 883 60.43 34.92 3.01
N VAL A 884 59.14 35.23 3.19
CA VAL A 884 58.35 34.81 4.35
C VAL A 884 56.91 34.54 3.99
N TYR A 885 56.34 33.53 4.57
CA TYR A 885 54.90 33.27 4.56
C TYR A 885 54.44 32.83 5.95
N VAL A 886 53.12 32.94 6.19
CA VAL A 886 52.47 32.53 7.42
C VAL A 886 51.52 31.40 7.09
N GLN A 887 51.49 30.36 7.91
CA GLN A 887 50.50 29.32 7.85
C GLN A 887 49.66 29.33 9.13
N ASP A 888 48.32 29.47 8.99
CA ASP A 888 47.40 29.46 10.10
C ASP A 888 47.20 28.07 10.70
N ARG A 889 46.28 27.95 11.67
CA ARG A 889 45.94 26.68 12.34
C ARG A 889 45.12 25.74 11.48
N ALA A 890 44.42 26.26 10.45
CA ALA A 890 43.63 25.49 9.51
C ALA A 890 44.45 24.98 8.31
N GLY A 891 45.70 25.47 8.20
CA GLY A 891 46.63 25.09 7.16
C GLY A 891 46.63 26.03 5.95
N ASN A 892 45.86 27.16 5.97
CA ASN A 892 45.89 28.14 4.93
C ASN A 892 47.20 28.90 4.95
N VAL A 893 47.73 29.24 3.81
CA VAL A 893 49.05 29.89 3.63
C VAL A 893 48.84 31.28 3.04
N SER A 894 49.48 32.29 3.69
CA SER A 894 49.48 33.65 3.19
C SER A 894 50.17 33.76 1.83
N ILE A 895 50.01 34.89 1.16
CA ILE A 895 50.90 35.24 0.08
C ILE A 895 52.33 35.32 0.64
N THR A 896 53.34 34.89 -0.14
CA THR A 896 54.73 35.02 0.21
C THR A 896 55.17 36.48 0.03
N ALA A 897 55.64 37.12 1.11
CA ALA A 897 56.28 38.43 1.06
C ALA A 897 57.78 38.25 0.85
N SER A 898 58.38 39.15 0.08
CA SER A 898 59.79 39.09 -0.18
C SER A 898 60.49 40.49 -0.02
N ARG A 899 61.77 40.48 0.31
CA ARG A 899 62.66 41.62 0.33
C ARG A 899 63.95 41.22 -0.35
N SER A 900 64.49 42.09 -1.19
CA SER A 900 65.80 41.92 -1.82
C SER A 900 66.62 43.15 -1.56
N TRP A 901 67.88 42.98 -1.27
CA TRP A 901 68.81 44.04 -1.06
C TRP A 901 70.25 43.65 -1.42
N THR A 902 71.19 44.59 -1.40
CA THR A 902 72.61 44.34 -1.62
C THR A 902 73.41 44.82 -0.43
N VAL A 903 74.28 43.95 0.11
CA VAL A 903 75.29 44.32 1.07
C VAL A 903 76.57 44.79 0.32
N SER A 904 76.97 46.05 0.51
CA SER A 904 78.16 46.58 -0.10
C SER A 904 79.43 46.04 0.55
N ALA A 905 80.46 45.72 -0.23
CA ALA A 905 81.74 45.41 0.33
C ALA A 905 82.25 46.56 1.19
N ALA A 906 82.77 46.25 2.38
CA ALA A 906 83.40 47.27 3.20
C ALA A 906 84.53 47.94 2.37
N PRO A 907 84.68 49.30 2.36
CA PRO A 907 85.70 50.03 1.58
C PRO A 907 87.14 49.68 1.96
#